data_056897508ea88c744e7930ded4a78745
#
_entry.id   056897508ea88c744e7930ded4a78745
#
_cell.length_a   1.000
_cell.length_b   1.000
_cell.length_c   1.000
_cell.angle_alpha   90.00
_cell.angle_beta   90.00
_cell.angle_gamma   90.00
#
_symmetry.space_group_name_H-M   'P 1'
#
loop_
_entity.id
_entity.type
_entity.pdbx_description
1 polymer ?
#
loop_
_entity_poly.entity_id
_entity_poly.type
_entity_poly.pdbx_seq_one_letter_code
_entity_poly.pdbx_strand_id
1 'polypeptide(L)'
;MPAQVPLTADRFATVDLGAEIKYEWRMGSAARALQSGLSSVAETIYRSLLEKSDHLSSSELASLKLGLAKALIGQGRFVAARAQLDSVPQEFHKGQYLLYLALSIYGEGDGGIDTEAFLAAFRKASLADLKAEDLPWLAMLEGLAAELEGKAEVASAAYQRALELTDQPMLRSHFEGLIMRQKLLASSTDEALVAELRVKIDQLDGQAAAYPFVQEYAVGLYGLGRIGEAIDAIDRELENTSAGYVSEEREQLGLLKGIILGANSEIGRVALKTLILNGQGRETMGIALQLLARVPNQDVDLLNFLKVVLSRNEPHLLQGQMYYLRSQLAMKMAQQGSVEERVGLMAIAESDARTLLDQFPGLSQITNVYRLLAYAALERQPAQYRAAADFLSQLRDQSRESEDFVEINRLIGDCYFLNRDFANAVDFYSAALNRGLASPRGGELFLRLISAQVRAGLIEQASQLIDEADSSGSISQADRWRAEWNVAQALQASGELDLALQRVSLFLGDASPSTVPASLDIRLRWLESYLSLQAEELDGLANRVALLLARLETMPPEQESAVDALAPEEARLLMTEILLLQGSVYMREGDANAGMDVMTQLRDEYGETTAALRSYLIEAAYHGLIGDFVSAQATMTRLAEIYPENPLAPQALFEAALYCERRGAEFYPQAVVLHNDLATQYATDPLFYFARLKQGNLLRSMNNFVGAQIVYENLINGFPTHEMRYIAELSRADCMLALAGNDSDGLADAVIILERLLDLPNLPLDFQAEAAQKWAFALIKSGSSEKAKEVLWLSVDRFIGDGEKAAALGAAGRYWLARSMLQLGEIFEKQDNLVEARKVYRQVIAYNLPGRHIAISRVDQILEVE
;
A
#
# COMPACT_ATOMS: atom_id res chain seq x y z
N MET A 1 64.58 25.26 37.93
CA MET A 1 63.15 25.06 37.76
C MET A 1 62.44 26.29 38.27
N PRO A 2 61.84 27.12 37.47
CA PRO A 2 60.88 28.12 37.92
C PRO A 2 59.47 27.53 37.79
N ALA A 3 58.68 27.66 38.86
CA ALA A 3 57.32 27.18 38.97
C ALA A 3 56.40 27.81 37.93
N GLN A 4 55.67 27.04 37.15
CA GLN A 4 54.57 27.49 36.36
C GLN A 4 53.47 27.98 37.31
N VAL A 5 53.18 29.27 37.29
CA VAL A 5 52.01 29.86 37.90
C VAL A 5 50.84 29.66 36.94
N PRO A 6 49.76 29.00 37.37
CA PRO A 6 48.60 28.88 36.50
C PRO A 6 47.98 30.24 36.32
N LEU A 7 47.81 30.71 35.08
CA LEU A 7 47.00 31.87 34.73
C LEU A 7 45.52 31.50 34.94
N THR A 8 45.01 31.75 36.15
CA THR A 8 43.57 31.67 36.40
C THR A 8 42.89 32.91 35.86
N ALA A 9 41.74 32.75 35.22
CA ALA A 9 40.92 33.81 34.63
C ALA A 9 40.54 34.94 35.59
N ASP A 10 40.67 34.73 36.88
CA ASP A 10 40.30 35.71 37.94
C ASP A 10 41.25 36.91 38.07
N ARG A 11 42.44 36.89 37.48
CA ARG A 11 43.37 38.06 37.56
C ARG A 11 42.99 39.22 36.63
N PHE A 12 42.10 39.03 35.69
CA PHE A 12 41.60 40.07 34.81
C PHE A 12 40.33 40.76 35.31
N ALA A 13 39.77 40.31 36.43
CA ALA A 13 38.53 40.82 37.00
C ALA A 13 38.62 42.11 37.79
N THR A 14 39.81 42.71 37.89
CA THR A 14 40.02 43.86 38.76
C THR A 14 40.41 45.16 38.08
N VAL A 15 40.37 45.24 36.76
CA VAL A 15 40.43 46.47 36.02
C VAL A 15 39.02 46.86 35.63
N ASP A 16 38.47 47.90 36.27
CA ASP A 16 37.17 48.45 35.96
C ASP A 16 37.24 49.31 34.72
N LEU A 17 37.45 48.59 33.58
CA LEU A 17 37.28 49.13 32.25
C LEU A 17 35.76 49.17 31.98
N GLY A 18 35.25 50.35 31.61
CA GLY A 18 33.84 50.50 31.23
C GLY A 18 33.41 49.39 30.20
N ALA A 19 32.15 49.02 30.24
CA ALA A 19 31.64 47.87 29.43
C ALA A 19 32.00 47.99 27.93
N GLU A 20 32.09 49.19 27.40
CA GLU A 20 32.44 49.53 26.01
C GLU A 20 33.89 49.23 25.68
N ILE A 21 34.84 49.62 26.55
CA ILE A 21 36.28 49.32 26.39
C ILE A 21 36.54 47.79 26.48
N LYS A 22 35.75 47.11 27.34
CA LYS A 22 35.83 45.64 27.44
C LYS A 22 35.36 44.90 26.20
N TYR A 23 34.31 45.43 25.55
CA TYR A 23 33.81 44.92 24.29
C TYR A 23 34.80 45.12 23.14
N GLU A 24 35.26 46.36 22.92
CA GLU A 24 36.23 46.68 21.85
C GLU A 24 37.53 45.84 21.95
N TRP A 25 38.04 45.69 23.19
CA TRP A 25 39.26 44.91 23.43
C TRP A 25 39.06 43.44 23.07
N ARG A 26 37.87 42.83 23.41
CA ARG A 26 37.55 41.44 23.11
C ARG A 26 37.30 41.25 21.61
N MET A 27 36.65 42.18 20.96
CA MET A 27 36.47 42.20 19.51
C MET A 27 37.82 42.23 18.77
N GLY A 28 38.73 43.15 19.20
CA GLY A 28 40.08 43.24 18.71
C GLY A 28 40.91 41.94 18.97
N SER A 29 40.69 41.29 20.10
CA SER A 29 41.32 40.02 20.44
C SER A 29 40.85 38.88 19.54
N ALA A 30 39.52 38.79 19.28
CA ALA A 30 38.97 37.83 18.33
C ALA A 30 39.47 38.04 16.89
N ALA A 31 39.53 39.29 16.43
CA ALA A 31 40.07 39.63 15.12
C ALA A 31 41.56 39.26 14.98
N ARG A 32 42.41 39.53 16.02
CA ARG A 32 43.80 39.05 16.02
C ARG A 32 43.94 37.53 16.04
N ALA A 33 43.08 36.83 16.74
CA ALA A 33 43.02 35.36 16.71
C ALA A 33 42.73 34.83 15.29
N LEU A 34 41.82 35.46 14.55
CA LEU A 34 41.54 35.12 13.14
C LEU A 34 42.78 35.39 12.24
N GLN A 35 43.42 36.55 12.42
CA GLN A 35 44.64 36.86 11.67
C GLN A 35 45.80 35.88 11.93
N SER A 36 45.83 35.32 13.15
CA SER A 36 46.82 34.31 13.55
C SER A 36 46.41 32.87 13.19
N GLY A 37 45.30 32.65 12.46
CA GLY A 37 44.80 31.33 12.09
C GLY A 37 44.12 30.57 13.24
N LEU A 38 43.89 31.22 14.41
CA LEU A 38 43.24 30.59 15.57
C LEU A 38 41.70 30.74 15.53
N SER A 39 41.05 30.20 14.51
CA SER A 39 39.64 30.36 14.22
C SER A 39 38.74 29.84 15.36
N SER A 40 39.12 28.74 16.03
CA SER A 40 38.37 28.17 17.16
C SER A 40 38.39 29.09 18.40
N VAL A 41 39.53 29.77 18.64
CA VAL A 41 39.64 30.75 19.73
C VAL A 41 38.78 31.98 19.43
N ALA A 42 38.82 32.44 18.19
CA ALA A 42 37.99 33.56 17.73
C ALA A 42 36.49 33.21 17.87
N GLU A 43 36.06 32.02 17.46
CA GLU A 43 34.67 31.52 17.64
C GLU A 43 34.24 31.62 19.13
N THR A 44 35.07 31.11 20.04
CA THR A 44 34.77 31.12 21.48
C THR A 44 34.54 32.53 21.98
N ILE A 45 35.41 33.47 21.55
CA ILE A 45 35.27 34.88 21.96
C ILE A 45 34.00 35.50 21.36
N TYR A 46 33.74 35.32 20.07
CA TYR A 46 32.53 35.85 19.43
C TYR A 46 31.24 35.30 20.04
N ARG A 47 31.16 33.98 20.30
CA ARG A 47 30.01 33.37 20.97
C ARG A 47 29.78 33.98 22.37
N SER A 48 30.84 34.10 23.16
CA SER A 48 30.71 34.68 24.50
C SER A 48 30.31 36.16 24.50
N LEU A 49 30.58 36.87 23.40
CA LEU A 49 30.11 38.26 23.24
C LEU A 49 28.64 38.28 22.79
N LEU A 50 28.22 37.35 21.96
CA LEU A 50 26.82 37.21 21.53
C LEU A 50 25.89 36.80 22.69
N GLU A 51 26.32 35.99 23.65
CA GLU A 51 25.58 35.65 24.87
C GLU A 51 25.25 36.86 25.75
N LYS A 52 25.97 37.94 25.60
CA LYS A 52 25.83 39.20 26.38
C LYS A 52 25.39 40.36 25.50
N SER A 53 24.62 40.08 24.44
CA SER A 53 24.31 41.04 23.37
C SER A 53 23.15 42.00 23.64
N ASP A 54 22.46 41.88 24.77
CA ASP A 54 21.22 42.64 25.09
C ASP A 54 21.37 44.19 25.04
N HIS A 55 22.61 44.69 25.03
CA HIS A 55 22.91 46.14 25.05
C HIS A 55 23.62 46.62 23.77
N LEU A 56 23.79 45.72 22.74
CA LEU A 56 24.54 46.07 21.54
C LEU A 56 23.64 46.71 20.49
N SER A 57 24.19 47.67 19.76
CA SER A 57 23.53 48.21 18.55
C SER A 57 23.41 47.18 17.44
N SER A 58 22.46 47.38 16.52
CA SER A 58 22.31 46.52 15.34
C SER A 58 23.60 46.37 14.53
N SER A 59 24.41 47.42 14.45
CA SER A 59 25.71 47.42 13.77
C SER A 59 26.75 46.54 14.46
N GLU A 60 26.83 46.62 15.81
CA GLU A 60 27.76 45.82 16.63
C GLU A 60 27.36 44.35 16.58
N LEU A 61 26.05 44.05 16.62
CA LEU A 61 25.51 42.71 16.53
C LEU A 61 25.81 42.10 15.14
N ALA A 62 25.65 42.89 14.06
CA ALA A 62 26.02 42.47 12.72
C ALA A 62 27.54 42.18 12.61
N SER A 63 28.39 43.05 13.21
CA SER A 63 29.84 42.84 13.20
C SER A 63 30.26 41.58 13.95
N LEU A 64 29.62 41.29 15.09
CA LEU A 64 29.83 40.06 15.85
C LEU A 64 29.46 38.81 15.04
N LYS A 65 28.30 38.83 14.40
CA LYS A 65 27.82 37.70 13.59
C LYS A 65 28.72 37.48 12.35
N LEU A 66 29.16 38.55 11.70
CA LEU A 66 30.12 38.46 10.59
C LEU A 66 31.49 37.91 11.04
N GLY A 67 31.98 38.34 12.20
CA GLY A 67 33.19 37.81 12.81
C GLY A 67 33.08 36.32 13.15
N LEU A 68 31.92 35.91 13.72
CA LEU A 68 31.64 34.51 13.98
C LEU A 68 31.54 33.70 12.70
N ALA A 69 30.86 34.20 11.67
CA ALA A 69 30.81 33.55 10.36
C ALA A 69 32.20 33.35 9.76
N LYS A 70 33.07 34.37 9.79
CA LYS A 70 34.46 34.26 9.38
C LYS A 70 35.25 33.21 10.16
N ALA A 71 35.01 33.12 11.47
CA ALA A 71 35.64 32.12 12.32
C ALA A 71 35.19 30.69 11.98
N LEU A 72 33.89 30.52 11.65
CA LEU A 72 33.33 29.25 11.24
C LEU A 72 33.81 28.84 9.84
N ILE A 73 33.91 29.79 8.90
CA ILE A 73 34.49 29.52 7.56
C ILE A 73 35.95 29.08 7.71
N GLY A 74 36.75 29.74 8.56
CA GLY A 74 38.12 29.32 8.83
C GLY A 74 38.27 27.99 9.54
N GLN A 75 37.19 27.34 9.95
CA GLN A 75 37.13 25.96 10.50
C GLN A 75 36.47 24.98 9.53
N GLY A 76 36.17 25.37 8.29
CA GLY A 76 35.44 24.52 7.35
C GLY A 76 33.96 24.29 7.70
N ARG A 77 33.39 25.00 8.69
CA ARG A 77 32.00 24.82 9.14
C ARG A 77 31.06 25.75 8.40
N PHE A 78 30.95 25.56 7.10
CA PHE A 78 30.27 26.44 6.16
C PHE A 78 28.76 26.54 6.41
N VAL A 79 28.07 25.42 6.68
CA VAL A 79 26.63 25.40 7.03
C VAL A 79 26.36 26.25 8.29
N ALA A 80 27.18 26.10 9.31
CA ALA A 80 27.04 26.88 10.53
C ALA A 80 27.36 28.38 10.30
N ALA A 81 28.34 28.67 9.44
CA ALA A 81 28.65 30.06 9.02
C ALA A 81 27.46 30.69 8.31
N ARG A 82 26.82 29.94 7.37
CA ARG A 82 25.64 30.42 6.66
C ARG A 82 24.48 30.71 7.58
N ALA A 83 24.19 29.82 8.53
CA ALA A 83 23.16 30.08 9.54
C ALA A 83 23.39 31.38 10.36
N GLN A 84 24.66 31.73 10.61
CA GLN A 84 24.99 32.99 11.24
C GLN A 84 24.79 34.20 10.29
N LEU A 85 25.17 34.05 9.00
CA LEU A 85 24.95 35.07 7.98
C LEU A 85 23.46 35.33 7.76
N ASP A 86 22.62 34.28 7.70
CA ASP A 86 21.17 34.41 7.54
C ASP A 86 20.51 35.19 8.70
N SER A 87 21.14 35.18 9.86
CA SER A 87 20.68 35.95 11.04
C SER A 87 21.10 37.42 11.06
N VAL A 88 21.95 37.88 10.10
CA VAL A 88 22.36 39.26 9.97
C VAL A 88 21.22 40.09 9.35
N PRO A 89 20.88 41.27 9.88
CA PRO A 89 19.85 42.13 9.34
C PRO A 89 20.14 42.57 7.90
N GLN A 90 19.13 42.67 7.03
CA GLN A 90 19.28 42.96 5.60
C GLN A 90 20.04 44.27 5.30
N GLU A 91 19.97 45.26 6.14
CA GLU A 91 20.71 46.53 5.99
C GLU A 91 22.23 46.36 5.99
N PHE A 92 22.74 45.25 6.56
CA PHE A 92 24.16 44.88 6.61
C PHE A 92 24.56 43.83 5.57
N HIS A 93 23.68 43.47 4.63
CA HIS A 93 23.98 42.53 3.55
C HIS A 93 24.84 43.15 2.44
N LYS A 94 26.02 43.65 2.81
CA LYS A 94 26.99 44.35 1.97
C LYS A 94 28.42 44.07 2.43
N GLY A 95 29.41 44.42 1.62
CA GLY A 95 30.81 44.28 1.98
C GLY A 95 31.18 42.83 2.34
N GLN A 96 31.76 42.64 3.49
CA GLN A 96 32.21 41.35 4.01
C GLN A 96 31.13 40.28 4.08
N TYR A 97 29.85 40.67 4.33
CA TYR A 97 28.72 39.71 4.29
C TYR A 97 28.65 38.98 2.94
N LEU A 98 28.75 39.70 1.82
CA LEU A 98 28.65 39.12 0.50
C LEU A 98 29.82 38.18 0.19
N LEU A 99 31.03 38.54 0.62
CA LEU A 99 32.20 37.69 0.49
C LEU A 99 32.05 36.37 1.28
N TYR A 100 31.66 36.48 2.57
CA TYR A 100 31.53 35.31 3.44
C TYR A 100 30.33 34.41 3.01
N LEU A 101 29.30 35.00 2.44
CA LEU A 101 28.20 34.25 1.82
C LEU A 101 28.71 33.42 0.62
N ALA A 102 29.51 34.05 -0.27
CA ALA A 102 30.07 33.34 -1.42
C ALA A 102 31.04 32.23 -0.99
N LEU A 103 31.88 32.48 0.02
CA LEU A 103 32.77 31.48 0.61
C LEU A 103 32.01 30.33 1.27
N SER A 104 30.90 30.61 1.96
CA SER A 104 30.08 29.57 2.60
C SER A 104 29.37 28.70 1.57
N ILE A 105 28.82 29.29 0.49
CA ILE A 105 28.18 28.53 -0.59
C ILE A 105 29.20 27.63 -1.33
N TYR A 106 30.42 28.16 -1.55
CA TYR A 106 31.47 27.36 -2.14
C TYR A 106 31.83 26.15 -1.28
N GLY A 107 31.94 26.34 0.05
CA GLY A 107 32.31 25.27 0.99
C GLY A 107 31.17 24.33 1.41
N GLU A 108 29.88 24.70 1.18
CA GLU A 108 28.73 23.85 1.50
C GLU A 108 28.54 22.69 0.53
N GLY A 109 29.29 22.57 -0.55
CA GLY A 109 29.11 21.65 -1.65
C GLY A 109 29.15 20.14 -1.29
N ASP A 110 28.26 19.67 -0.44
CA ASP A 110 27.99 18.25 -0.14
C ASP A 110 27.43 17.55 -1.40
N GLY A 111 28.32 17.17 -2.30
CA GLY A 111 27.99 16.44 -3.53
C GLY A 111 28.09 17.23 -4.86
N GLY A 112 28.56 18.43 -4.81
CA GLY A 112 28.80 19.32 -5.93
C GLY A 112 28.43 20.76 -5.59
N ILE A 113 29.27 21.71 -6.02
CA ILE A 113 29.00 23.13 -5.84
C ILE A 113 27.70 23.46 -6.58
N ASP A 114 26.72 24.06 -5.91
CA ASP A 114 25.63 24.77 -6.60
C ASP A 114 26.22 25.93 -7.38
N THR A 115 26.62 25.62 -8.62
CA THR A 115 27.35 26.54 -9.50
C THR A 115 26.56 27.83 -9.74
N GLU A 116 25.24 27.73 -9.88
CA GLU A 116 24.38 28.89 -10.12
C GLU A 116 24.30 29.80 -8.89
N ALA A 117 24.03 29.23 -7.72
CA ALA A 117 24.00 29.97 -6.47
C ALA A 117 25.37 30.59 -6.13
N PHE A 118 26.47 29.85 -6.31
CA PHE A 118 27.83 30.34 -6.12
C PHE A 118 28.17 31.52 -7.04
N LEU A 119 27.95 31.38 -8.36
CA LEU A 119 28.24 32.45 -9.32
C LEU A 119 27.38 33.69 -9.08
N ALA A 120 26.09 33.50 -8.62
CA ALA A 120 25.25 34.62 -8.26
C ALA A 120 25.76 35.35 -7.01
N ALA A 121 26.20 34.63 -5.98
CA ALA A 121 26.79 35.19 -4.78
C ALA A 121 28.15 35.89 -5.06
N PHE A 122 29.00 35.25 -5.84
CA PHE A 122 30.30 35.82 -6.26
C PHE A 122 30.11 37.13 -7.01
N ARG A 123 29.19 37.20 -7.99
CA ARG A 123 28.93 38.45 -8.75
C ARG A 123 28.53 39.60 -7.81
N LYS A 124 27.79 39.32 -6.76
CA LYS A 124 27.48 40.36 -5.75
C LYS A 124 28.70 40.71 -4.90
N ALA A 125 29.52 39.76 -4.50
CA ALA A 125 30.75 39.95 -3.72
C ALA A 125 31.79 40.71 -4.50
N SER A 126 31.93 40.51 -5.79
CA SER A 126 32.90 41.21 -6.67
C SER A 126 32.62 42.70 -6.82
N LEU A 127 31.40 43.15 -6.53
CA LEU A 127 30.98 44.56 -6.53
C LEU A 127 31.05 45.23 -5.14
N ALA A 128 31.43 44.48 -4.12
CA ALA A 128 31.44 44.93 -2.74
C ALA A 128 32.70 45.75 -2.41
N ASP A 129 32.54 46.76 -1.54
CA ASP A 129 33.70 47.46 -0.96
C ASP A 129 34.25 46.60 0.20
N LEU A 130 35.46 46.05 -0.01
CA LEU A 130 36.11 45.10 0.89
C LEU A 130 37.36 45.69 1.55
N LYS A 131 37.70 45.20 2.72
CA LYS A 131 38.94 45.50 3.39
C LYS A 131 40.13 44.85 2.68
N ALA A 132 41.32 45.45 2.78
CA ALA A 132 42.54 44.93 2.16
C ALA A 132 42.84 43.44 2.55
N GLU A 133 42.52 43.08 3.81
CA GLU A 133 42.71 41.71 4.33
C GLU A 133 41.77 40.63 3.69
N ASP A 134 40.70 41.06 3.03
CA ASP A 134 39.70 40.16 2.38
C ASP A 134 39.89 40.06 0.87
N LEU A 135 40.73 40.94 0.26
CA LEU A 135 40.98 40.95 -1.18
C LEU A 135 41.64 39.66 -1.74
N PRO A 136 42.59 38.99 -1.02
CA PRO A 136 43.12 37.71 -1.47
C PRO A 136 42.04 36.65 -1.66
N TRP A 137 41.08 36.58 -0.73
CA TRP A 137 39.96 35.65 -0.82
C TRP A 137 38.98 35.99 -1.95
N LEU A 138 38.73 37.24 -2.23
CA LEU A 138 37.93 37.64 -3.40
C LEU A 138 38.63 37.25 -4.72
N ALA A 139 39.95 37.47 -4.82
CA ALA A 139 40.72 37.07 -6.00
C ALA A 139 40.72 35.55 -6.17
N MET A 140 40.77 34.77 -5.06
CA MET A 140 40.65 33.32 -5.10
C MET A 140 39.26 32.93 -5.63
N LEU A 141 38.16 33.51 -5.13
CA LEU A 141 36.80 33.22 -5.60
C LEU A 141 36.63 33.59 -7.09
N GLU A 142 37.30 34.68 -7.56
CA GLU A 142 37.29 35.01 -8.98
C GLU A 142 37.96 33.93 -9.82
N GLY A 143 39.06 33.36 -9.33
CA GLY A 143 39.72 32.23 -9.98
C GLY A 143 38.83 30.99 -10.03
N LEU A 144 38.18 30.64 -8.92
CA LEU A 144 37.24 29.52 -8.84
C LEU A 144 36.02 29.72 -9.75
N ALA A 145 35.45 30.93 -9.80
CA ALA A 145 34.37 31.27 -10.73
C ALA A 145 34.79 31.11 -12.19
N ALA A 146 36.00 31.57 -12.52
CA ALA A 146 36.56 31.41 -13.86
C ALA A 146 36.81 29.92 -14.24
N GLU A 147 37.20 29.07 -13.25
CA GLU A 147 37.34 27.63 -13.46
C GLU A 147 35.97 27.00 -13.81
N LEU A 148 34.91 27.30 -13.04
CA LEU A 148 33.58 26.79 -13.30
C LEU A 148 33.01 27.25 -14.64
N GLU A 149 33.45 28.43 -15.13
CA GLU A 149 33.11 28.94 -16.47
C GLU A 149 34.02 28.42 -17.56
N GLY A 150 35.03 27.58 -17.25
CA GLY A 150 35.99 27.03 -18.20
C GLY A 150 37.05 28.03 -18.74
N LYS A 151 37.30 29.15 -18.00
CA LYS A 151 38.22 30.24 -18.41
C LYS A 151 39.57 30.09 -17.69
N ALA A 152 40.37 29.11 -18.04
CA ALA A 152 41.63 28.76 -17.37
C ALA A 152 42.66 29.90 -17.25
N GLU A 153 42.81 30.74 -18.28
CA GLU A 153 43.73 31.86 -18.24
C GLU A 153 43.30 32.94 -17.24
N VAL A 154 41.97 33.20 -17.16
CA VAL A 154 41.41 34.14 -16.19
C VAL A 154 41.58 33.60 -14.76
N ALA A 155 41.32 32.29 -14.55
CA ALA A 155 41.51 31.62 -13.28
C ALA A 155 42.99 31.74 -12.80
N SER A 156 43.93 31.42 -13.66
CA SER A 156 45.36 31.52 -13.34
C SER A 156 45.80 32.95 -13.00
N ALA A 157 45.31 33.96 -13.75
CA ALA A 157 45.59 35.37 -13.46
C ALA A 157 44.97 35.84 -12.12
N ALA A 158 43.79 35.33 -11.80
CA ALA A 158 43.12 35.64 -10.53
C ALA A 158 43.86 35.02 -9.32
N TYR A 159 44.31 33.77 -9.43
CA TYR A 159 45.13 33.12 -8.40
C TYR A 159 46.50 33.79 -8.24
N GLN A 160 47.13 34.26 -9.33
CA GLN A 160 48.35 35.04 -9.27
C GLN A 160 48.16 36.37 -8.50
N ARG A 161 47.04 37.05 -8.76
CA ARG A 161 46.65 38.25 -7.98
C ARG A 161 46.42 37.92 -6.50
N ALA A 162 45.74 36.79 -6.20
CA ALA A 162 45.53 36.35 -4.80
C ALA A 162 46.87 36.14 -4.08
N LEU A 163 47.85 35.51 -4.78
CA LEU A 163 49.22 35.30 -4.30
C LEU A 163 49.97 36.60 -4.03
N GLU A 164 49.82 37.62 -4.87
CA GLU A 164 50.46 38.93 -4.75
C GLU A 164 49.87 39.76 -3.59
N LEU A 165 48.62 39.55 -3.25
CA LEU A 165 47.89 40.28 -2.21
C LEU A 165 48.10 39.75 -0.78
N THR A 166 48.85 38.66 -0.61
CA THR A 166 49.08 38.07 0.72
C THR A 166 50.55 37.76 1.00
N ASP A 167 50.98 38.05 2.22
CA ASP A 167 52.31 37.71 2.74
C ASP A 167 52.27 36.49 3.68
N GLN A 168 51.09 35.94 3.95
CA GLN A 168 50.92 34.79 4.86
C GLN A 168 51.42 33.50 4.21
N PRO A 169 52.41 32.79 4.79
CA PRO A 169 53.06 31.64 4.11
C PRO A 169 52.12 30.54 3.72
N MET A 170 51.13 30.20 4.59
CA MET A 170 50.12 29.15 4.34
C MET A 170 49.22 29.50 3.16
N LEU A 171 48.71 30.74 3.13
CA LEU A 171 47.89 31.21 2.01
C LEU A 171 48.67 31.29 0.69
N ARG A 172 49.94 31.71 0.74
CA ARG A 172 50.84 31.72 -0.42
C ARG A 172 50.97 30.32 -0.99
N SER A 173 51.27 29.32 -0.15
CA SER A 173 51.39 27.92 -0.60
C SER A 173 50.05 27.38 -1.18
N HIS A 174 48.93 27.77 -0.57
CA HIS A 174 47.60 27.39 -1.09
C HIS A 174 47.36 28.00 -2.50
N PHE A 175 47.60 29.29 -2.69
CA PHE A 175 47.39 29.94 -3.99
C PHE A 175 48.40 29.46 -5.03
N GLU A 176 49.68 29.23 -4.68
CA GLU A 176 50.66 28.59 -5.55
C GLU A 176 50.19 27.18 -5.96
N GLY A 177 49.61 26.38 -5.05
CA GLY A 177 49.03 25.08 -5.33
C GLY A 177 47.91 25.18 -6.39
N LEU A 178 46.99 26.14 -6.23
CA LEU A 178 45.93 26.39 -7.21
C LEU A 178 46.48 26.77 -8.60
N ILE A 179 47.53 27.57 -8.64
CA ILE A 179 48.23 27.91 -9.92
C ILE A 179 48.82 26.66 -10.56
N MET A 180 49.46 25.80 -9.75
CA MET A 180 50.03 24.54 -10.23
C MET A 180 48.93 23.59 -10.73
N ARG A 181 47.80 23.52 -10.05
CA ARG A 181 46.62 22.79 -10.50
C ARG A 181 46.13 23.25 -11.85
N GLN A 182 46.04 24.57 -12.09
CA GLN A 182 45.67 25.10 -13.39
C GLN A 182 46.65 24.70 -14.53
N LYS A 183 47.94 24.73 -14.22
CA LYS A 183 48.95 24.27 -15.17
C LYS A 183 48.83 22.78 -15.49
N LEU A 184 48.54 21.94 -14.47
CA LEU A 184 48.32 20.50 -14.67
C LEU A 184 47.02 20.21 -15.43
N LEU A 185 45.96 20.98 -15.21
CA LEU A 185 44.71 20.85 -15.99
C LEU A 185 44.92 21.23 -17.46
N ALA A 186 45.81 22.19 -17.77
CA ALA A 186 46.17 22.56 -19.13
C ALA A 186 47.07 21.52 -19.80
N SER A 187 47.93 20.81 -19.04
CA SER A 187 48.84 19.78 -19.53
C SER A 187 49.11 18.72 -18.48
N SER A 188 48.23 17.73 -18.43
CA SER A 188 48.29 16.63 -17.44
C SER A 188 49.48 15.67 -17.61
N THR A 189 50.22 15.81 -18.69
CA THR A 189 51.39 14.98 -19.05
C THR A 189 52.69 15.76 -19.04
N ASP A 190 52.77 16.91 -18.35
CA ASP A 190 53.96 17.74 -18.29
C ASP A 190 54.92 17.22 -17.20
N GLU A 191 55.96 16.49 -17.63
CA GLU A 191 56.99 15.95 -16.72
C GLU A 191 57.79 17.05 -16.02
N ALA A 192 58.00 18.20 -16.68
CA ALA A 192 58.76 19.32 -16.10
C ALA A 192 57.98 19.94 -14.92
N LEU A 193 56.67 20.06 -15.06
CA LEU A 193 55.79 20.55 -13.98
C LEU A 193 55.76 19.61 -12.79
N VAL A 194 55.68 18.30 -13.03
CA VAL A 194 55.73 17.28 -11.98
C VAL A 194 57.10 17.33 -11.27
N ALA A 195 58.21 17.55 -11.99
CA ALA A 195 59.50 17.73 -11.37
C ALA A 195 59.59 19.02 -10.53
N GLU A 196 59.00 20.13 -11.02
CA GLU A 196 58.90 21.40 -10.26
C GLU A 196 58.16 21.21 -8.95
N LEU A 197 57.00 20.51 -8.96
CA LEU A 197 56.25 20.18 -7.77
C LEU A 197 57.06 19.36 -6.76
N ARG A 198 57.84 18.37 -7.25
CA ARG A 198 58.72 17.60 -6.39
C ARG A 198 59.76 18.45 -5.67
N VAL A 199 60.41 19.39 -6.42
CA VAL A 199 61.39 20.32 -5.81
C VAL A 199 60.72 21.21 -4.74
N LYS A 200 59.50 21.68 -4.98
CA LYS A 200 58.75 22.47 -3.99
C LYS A 200 58.44 21.68 -2.72
N ILE A 201 58.03 20.40 -2.85
CA ILE A 201 57.75 19.51 -1.72
C ILE A 201 59.02 19.31 -0.90
N ASP A 202 60.18 18.99 -1.57
CA ASP A 202 61.50 18.76 -0.92
C ASP A 202 61.98 20.04 -0.18
N GLN A 203 61.69 21.26 -0.68
CA GLN A 203 61.98 22.52 -0.01
C GLN A 203 61.13 22.77 1.26
N LEU A 204 59.93 22.22 1.29
CA LEU A 204 58.94 22.39 2.37
C LEU A 204 58.83 21.13 3.23
N ASP A 205 59.74 20.20 3.12
CA ASP A 205 59.70 18.93 3.83
C ASP A 205 59.55 19.15 5.34
N GLY A 206 58.59 18.44 5.94
CA GLY A 206 58.25 18.61 7.35
C GLY A 206 57.34 19.81 7.70
N GLN A 207 56.91 20.56 6.72
CA GLN A 207 56.01 21.73 6.95
C GLN A 207 54.61 21.46 6.37
N ALA A 208 53.57 21.94 7.09
CA ALA A 208 52.19 21.87 6.61
C ALA A 208 51.95 22.62 5.29
N ALA A 209 52.79 23.58 4.96
CA ALA A 209 52.73 24.34 3.72
C ALA A 209 53.03 23.48 2.46
N ALA A 210 53.58 22.27 2.63
CA ALA A 210 53.82 21.33 1.52
C ALA A 210 52.56 20.67 0.99
N TYR A 211 51.49 20.61 1.83
CA TYR A 211 50.26 19.88 1.51
C TYR A 211 49.65 20.18 0.12
N PRO A 212 49.40 21.43 -0.32
CA PRO A 212 48.84 21.70 -1.64
C PRO A 212 49.68 21.14 -2.78
N PHE A 213 51.02 21.18 -2.65
CA PHE A 213 51.93 20.67 -3.67
C PHE A 213 51.94 19.13 -3.70
N VAL A 214 51.80 18.48 -2.59
CA VAL A 214 51.68 16.99 -2.50
C VAL A 214 50.45 16.49 -3.24
N GLN A 215 49.31 17.16 -3.04
CA GLN A 215 48.09 16.82 -3.80
C GLN A 215 48.32 16.92 -5.32
N GLU A 216 48.80 18.06 -5.78
CA GLU A 216 49.00 18.29 -7.20
C GLU A 216 50.10 17.38 -7.78
N TYR A 217 51.14 17.06 -7.01
CA TYR A 217 52.18 16.12 -7.41
C TYR A 217 51.65 14.71 -7.65
N ALA A 218 50.79 14.23 -6.72
CA ALA A 218 50.14 12.92 -6.85
C ALA A 218 49.20 12.87 -8.05
N VAL A 219 48.42 13.95 -8.29
CA VAL A 219 47.54 14.10 -9.47
C VAL A 219 48.37 14.13 -10.76
N GLY A 220 49.52 14.88 -10.81
CA GLY A 220 50.42 14.95 -11.95
C GLY A 220 51.04 13.59 -12.26
N LEU A 221 51.52 12.86 -11.28
CA LEU A 221 52.02 11.50 -11.44
C LEU A 221 50.95 10.54 -11.97
N TYR A 222 49.68 10.66 -11.45
CA TYR A 222 48.56 9.89 -11.98
C TYR A 222 48.29 10.22 -13.46
N GLY A 223 48.34 11.49 -13.86
CA GLY A 223 48.20 11.94 -15.26
C GLY A 223 49.29 11.37 -16.19
N LEU A 224 50.49 11.17 -15.66
CA LEU A 224 51.60 10.51 -16.36
C LEU A 224 51.49 8.96 -16.37
N GLY A 225 50.46 8.39 -15.77
CA GLY A 225 50.30 6.93 -15.62
C GLY A 225 51.23 6.29 -14.57
N ARG A 226 51.94 7.09 -13.77
CA ARG A 226 52.93 6.65 -12.75
C ARG A 226 52.22 6.39 -11.40
N ILE A 227 51.16 5.51 -11.42
CA ILE A 227 50.27 5.26 -10.30
C ILE A 227 51.01 4.84 -9.02
N GLY A 228 52.00 3.90 -9.15
CA GLY A 228 52.76 3.44 -7.99
C GLY A 228 53.51 4.57 -7.29
N GLU A 229 54.13 5.46 -8.04
CA GLU A 229 54.86 6.61 -7.48
C GLU A 229 53.92 7.66 -6.87
N ALA A 230 52.73 7.83 -7.44
CA ALA A 230 51.72 8.68 -6.84
C ALA A 230 51.26 8.17 -5.47
N ILE A 231 51.05 6.86 -5.34
CA ILE A 231 50.68 6.23 -4.07
C ILE A 231 51.81 6.29 -3.08
N ASP A 232 53.09 5.98 -3.48
CA ASP A 232 54.29 6.08 -2.64
C ASP A 232 54.49 7.50 -2.11
N ALA A 233 54.21 8.51 -2.94
CA ALA A 233 54.29 9.92 -2.53
C ALA A 233 53.25 10.24 -1.43
N ILE A 234 51.99 9.81 -1.61
CA ILE A 234 50.92 10.02 -0.64
C ILE A 234 51.25 9.25 0.66
N ASP A 235 51.67 8.00 0.57
CA ASP A 235 51.93 7.16 1.75
C ASP A 235 53.09 7.72 2.58
N ARG A 236 54.15 8.23 1.93
CA ARG A 236 55.26 8.90 2.63
C ARG A 236 54.78 10.08 3.45
N GLU A 237 53.87 10.88 2.91
CA GLU A 237 53.32 12.02 3.62
C GLU A 237 52.32 11.65 4.72
N LEU A 238 51.54 10.60 4.51
CA LEU A 238 50.67 10.06 5.56
C LEU A 238 51.44 9.45 6.75
N GLU A 239 52.58 8.83 6.48
CA GLU A 239 53.53 8.28 7.49
C GLU A 239 54.35 9.35 8.21
N ASN A 240 54.56 10.51 7.55
CA ASN A 240 55.27 11.64 8.14
C ASN A 240 54.50 12.36 9.22
N THR A 241 54.61 11.89 10.47
CA THR A 241 53.92 12.50 11.63
C THR A 241 54.46 13.87 12.01
N SER A 242 55.67 14.25 11.52
CA SER A 242 56.30 15.53 11.82
C SER A 242 55.90 16.65 10.85
N ALA A 243 55.21 16.37 9.75
CA ALA A 243 54.82 17.37 8.74
C ALA A 243 53.79 18.40 9.22
N GLY A 244 53.20 18.19 10.39
CA GLY A 244 52.28 19.17 11.01
C GLY A 244 50.93 19.30 10.30
N TYR A 245 50.56 18.35 9.40
CA TYR A 245 49.29 18.30 8.72
C TYR A 245 48.14 18.12 9.70
N VAL A 246 47.09 18.90 9.53
CA VAL A 246 45.85 18.70 10.30
C VAL A 246 45.14 17.41 9.87
N SER A 247 44.25 16.91 10.75
CA SER A 247 43.54 15.65 10.48
C SER A 247 42.82 15.64 9.13
N GLU A 248 42.18 16.75 8.79
CA GLU A 248 41.47 16.94 7.51
C GLU A 248 42.37 16.83 6.28
N GLU A 249 43.56 17.42 6.30
CA GLU A 249 44.56 17.31 5.18
C GLU A 249 45.01 15.86 4.99
N ARG A 250 45.23 15.12 6.10
CA ARG A 250 45.58 13.69 6.05
C ARG A 250 44.42 12.84 5.45
N GLU A 251 43.21 13.16 5.80
CA GLU A 251 42.02 12.47 5.28
C GLU A 251 41.82 12.76 3.78
N GLN A 252 42.06 14.00 3.36
CA GLN A 252 42.01 14.34 1.93
C GLN A 252 43.08 13.61 1.11
N LEU A 253 44.31 13.46 1.64
CA LEU A 253 45.32 12.61 1.02
C LEU A 253 44.90 11.12 0.98
N GLY A 254 44.28 10.63 2.05
CA GLY A 254 43.69 9.27 2.09
C GLY A 254 42.58 9.07 1.06
N LEU A 255 41.73 10.07 0.87
CA LEU A 255 40.69 10.07 -0.16
C LEU A 255 41.31 10.09 -1.57
N LEU A 256 42.29 10.95 -1.81
CA LEU A 256 42.99 11.03 -3.06
C LEU A 256 43.67 9.68 -3.41
N LYS A 257 44.29 9.01 -2.40
CA LYS A 257 44.84 7.66 -2.57
C LYS A 257 43.75 6.68 -3.02
N GLY A 258 42.58 6.68 -2.38
CA GLY A 258 41.44 5.84 -2.76
C GLY A 258 40.95 6.10 -4.19
N ILE A 259 40.94 7.38 -4.60
CA ILE A 259 40.54 7.80 -5.97
C ILE A 259 41.57 7.32 -7.00
N ILE A 260 42.87 7.52 -6.76
CA ILE A 260 43.99 7.11 -7.68
C ILE A 260 44.01 5.58 -7.83
N LEU A 261 43.81 4.83 -6.76
CA LEU A 261 43.71 3.37 -6.78
C LEU A 261 42.43 2.88 -7.47
N GLY A 262 41.43 3.73 -7.55
CA GLY A 262 40.14 3.45 -8.16
C GLY A 262 39.26 2.56 -7.30
N ALA A 263 38.02 2.98 -7.07
CA ALA A 263 37.03 2.23 -6.29
C ALA A 263 36.69 0.86 -6.91
N ASN A 264 36.91 0.67 -8.21
CA ASN A 264 36.73 -0.63 -8.88
C ASN A 264 37.80 -1.66 -8.49
N SER A 265 38.98 -1.25 -8.03
CA SER A 265 40.01 -2.15 -7.52
C SER A 265 39.76 -2.54 -6.06
N GLU A 266 40.19 -3.74 -5.67
CA GLU A 266 40.08 -4.19 -4.28
C GLU A 266 40.88 -3.30 -3.33
N ILE A 267 42.10 -2.93 -3.72
CA ILE A 267 42.99 -2.08 -2.91
C ILE A 267 42.38 -0.68 -2.72
N GLY A 268 41.78 -0.11 -3.78
CA GLY A 268 41.10 1.18 -3.68
C GLY A 268 39.87 1.12 -2.78
N ARG A 269 39.08 0.05 -2.85
CA ARG A 269 37.95 -0.16 -1.90
C ARG A 269 38.42 -0.27 -0.46
N VAL A 270 39.51 -0.99 -0.21
CA VAL A 270 40.10 -1.11 1.13
C VAL A 270 40.57 0.27 1.64
N ALA A 271 41.21 1.07 0.82
CA ALA A 271 41.65 2.41 1.19
C ALA A 271 40.44 3.32 1.55
N LEU A 272 39.40 3.33 0.72
CA LEU A 272 38.18 4.11 0.98
C LEU A 272 37.42 3.62 2.25
N LYS A 273 37.30 2.31 2.44
CA LYS A 273 36.70 1.73 3.67
C LYS A 273 37.51 2.10 4.91
N THR A 274 38.84 2.10 4.83
CA THR A 274 39.72 2.47 5.95
C THR A 274 39.55 3.95 6.31
N LEU A 275 39.40 4.83 5.30
CA LEU A 275 39.11 6.23 5.50
C LEU A 275 37.76 6.42 6.22
N ILE A 276 36.71 5.70 5.80
CA ILE A 276 35.41 5.78 6.44
C ILE A 276 35.47 5.30 7.91
N LEU A 277 36.26 4.26 8.20
CA LEU A 277 36.35 3.67 9.53
C LEU A 277 37.09 4.54 10.55
N ASN A 278 38.08 5.29 10.09
CA ASN A 278 39.05 5.98 10.97
C ASN A 278 39.03 7.51 10.80
N GLY A 279 38.31 8.02 9.80
CA GLY A 279 38.24 9.45 9.51
C GLY A 279 37.39 10.19 10.53
N GLN A 280 37.62 11.50 10.63
CA GLN A 280 36.87 12.46 11.45
C GLN A 280 36.17 13.53 10.59
N GLY A 281 36.59 13.70 9.31
CA GLY A 281 36.00 14.61 8.36
C GLY A 281 34.74 14.03 7.72
N ARG A 282 33.59 14.65 7.96
CA ARG A 282 32.30 14.19 7.42
C ARG A 282 32.28 14.20 5.89
N GLU A 283 32.87 15.23 5.28
CA GLU A 283 32.87 15.41 3.82
C GLU A 283 33.74 14.35 3.12
N THR A 284 35.00 14.17 3.55
CA THR A 284 35.91 13.20 2.98
C THR A 284 35.40 11.77 3.08
N MET A 285 34.82 11.40 4.23
CA MET A 285 34.19 10.11 4.42
C MET A 285 32.90 9.99 3.57
N GLY A 286 32.11 11.06 3.42
CA GLY A 286 30.92 11.12 2.56
C GLY A 286 31.25 10.83 1.11
N ILE A 287 32.28 11.47 0.56
CA ILE A 287 32.78 11.21 -0.82
C ILE A 287 33.26 9.76 -0.95
N ALA A 288 34.03 9.26 0.01
CA ALA A 288 34.48 7.88 0.00
C ALA A 288 33.31 6.86 -0.03
N LEU A 289 32.25 7.13 0.77
CA LEU A 289 31.02 6.33 0.80
C LEU A 289 30.28 6.36 -0.53
N GLN A 290 30.16 7.55 -1.16
CA GLN A 290 29.53 7.71 -2.48
C GLN A 290 30.31 6.99 -3.59
N LEU A 291 31.66 7.03 -3.56
CA LEU A 291 32.51 6.31 -4.49
C LEU A 291 32.30 4.80 -4.37
N LEU A 292 32.25 4.26 -3.16
CA LEU A 292 31.93 2.85 -2.93
C LEU A 292 30.53 2.46 -3.40
N ALA A 293 29.54 3.33 -3.21
CA ALA A 293 28.16 3.08 -3.61
C ALA A 293 27.96 3.02 -5.14
N ARG A 294 28.86 3.63 -5.93
CA ARG A 294 28.80 3.64 -7.39
C ARG A 294 29.50 2.46 -8.06
N VAL A 295 30.19 1.61 -7.28
CA VAL A 295 30.94 0.47 -7.85
C VAL A 295 29.96 -0.61 -8.31
N PRO A 296 29.95 -0.99 -9.60
CA PRO A 296 29.02 -2.00 -10.08
C PRO A 296 29.36 -3.38 -9.51
N ASN A 297 28.33 -4.18 -9.26
CA ASN A 297 28.43 -5.57 -8.80
C ASN A 297 29.14 -5.78 -7.43
N GLN A 298 29.22 -4.75 -6.59
CA GLN A 298 29.82 -4.82 -5.25
C GLN A 298 28.79 -4.57 -4.13
N ASP A 299 27.50 -4.68 -4.43
CA ASP A 299 26.41 -4.41 -3.48
C ASP A 299 26.50 -5.28 -2.21
N VAL A 300 26.87 -6.57 -2.36
CA VAL A 300 27.03 -7.50 -1.22
C VAL A 300 28.20 -7.09 -0.33
N ASP A 301 29.34 -6.73 -0.93
CA ASP A 301 30.55 -6.30 -0.21
C ASP A 301 30.29 -5.01 0.57
N LEU A 302 29.61 -4.05 -0.06
CA LEU A 302 29.23 -2.79 0.58
C LEU A 302 28.18 -2.99 1.68
N LEU A 303 27.16 -3.83 1.45
CA LEU A 303 26.15 -4.17 2.46
C LEU A 303 26.79 -4.76 3.72
N ASN A 304 27.73 -5.70 3.55
CA ASN A 304 28.45 -6.32 4.65
C ASN A 304 29.35 -5.31 5.40
N PHE A 305 30.03 -4.44 4.67
CA PHE A 305 30.81 -3.37 5.27
C PHE A 305 29.93 -2.44 6.12
N LEU A 306 28.81 -1.96 5.60
CA LEU A 306 27.87 -1.12 6.33
C LEU A 306 27.28 -1.82 7.55
N LYS A 307 27.02 -3.12 7.46
CA LYS A 307 26.57 -3.93 8.61
C LYS A 307 27.59 -3.91 9.74
N VAL A 308 28.87 -4.08 9.42
CA VAL A 308 29.95 -4.06 10.42
C VAL A 308 30.10 -2.69 11.05
N VAL A 309 30.10 -1.61 10.25
CA VAL A 309 30.26 -0.24 10.78
C VAL A 309 29.08 0.13 11.68
N LEU A 310 27.84 -0.11 11.24
CA LEU A 310 26.62 0.23 11.98
C LEU A 310 26.38 -0.66 13.21
N SER A 311 27.09 -1.79 13.35
CA SER A 311 27.01 -2.63 14.55
C SER A 311 27.95 -2.16 15.70
N ARG A 312 28.78 -1.14 15.47
CA ARG A 312 29.68 -0.60 16.51
C ARG A 312 28.89 0.23 17.52
N ASN A 313 29.31 0.21 18.77
CA ASN A 313 28.65 0.95 19.86
C ASN A 313 28.89 2.48 19.80
N GLU A 314 29.86 2.93 19.02
CA GLU A 314 30.17 4.35 18.87
C GLU A 314 29.39 4.96 17.71
N PRO A 315 28.71 6.10 17.88
CA PRO A 315 27.97 6.76 16.82
C PRO A 315 28.94 7.27 15.73
N HIS A 316 28.65 6.90 14.47
CA HIS A 316 29.43 7.34 13.32
C HIS A 316 28.87 8.64 12.74
N LEU A 317 29.72 9.58 12.29
CA LEU A 317 29.27 10.88 11.74
C LEU A 317 28.35 10.75 10.51
N LEU A 318 28.50 9.68 9.73
CA LEU A 318 27.68 9.36 8.56
C LEU A 318 26.58 8.33 8.86
N GLN A 319 26.25 8.06 10.12
CA GLN A 319 25.35 6.98 10.51
C GLN A 319 24.00 7.05 9.76
N GLY A 320 23.38 8.22 9.66
CA GLY A 320 22.13 8.40 8.90
C GLY A 320 22.29 8.10 7.43
N GLN A 321 23.37 8.59 6.78
CA GLN A 321 23.63 8.29 5.36
C GLN A 321 23.91 6.80 5.13
N MET A 322 24.60 6.13 6.07
CA MET A 322 24.87 4.70 6.01
C MET A 322 23.61 3.84 6.17
N TYR A 323 22.70 4.19 7.09
CA TYR A 323 21.40 3.52 7.20
C TYR A 323 20.60 3.69 5.90
N TYR A 324 20.59 4.91 5.35
CA TYR A 324 19.89 5.18 4.09
C TYR A 324 20.47 4.34 2.94
N LEU A 325 21.80 4.34 2.75
CA LEU A 325 22.46 3.55 1.72
C LEU A 325 22.24 2.05 1.91
N ARG A 326 22.35 1.55 3.16
CA ARG A 326 22.10 0.11 3.46
C ARG A 326 20.66 -0.28 3.18
N SER A 327 19.69 0.57 3.51
CA SER A 327 18.28 0.32 3.20
C SER A 327 18.02 0.25 1.70
N GLN A 328 18.64 1.13 0.91
CA GLN A 328 18.54 1.11 -0.55
C GLN A 328 19.18 -0.12 -1.18
N LEU A 329 20.38 -0.49 -0.73
CA LEU A 329 21.09 -1.69 -1.20
C LEU A 329 20.31 -2.96 -0.86
N ALA A 330 19.81 -3.06 0.36
CA ALA A 330 19.00 -4.19 0.79
C ALA A 330 17.72 -4.32 -0.04
N MET A 331 17.05 -3.20 -0.33
CA MET A 331 15.88 -3.16 -1.19
C MET A 331 16.19 -3.59 -2.63
N LYS A 332 17.25 -3.03 -3.23
CA LYS A 332 17.71 -3.40 -4.58
C LYS A 332 18.04 -4.89 -4.69
N MET A 333 18.76 -5.42 -3.71
CA MET A 333 19.14 -6.84 -3.66
C MET A 333 17.91 -7.73 -3.43
N ALA A 334 16.95 -7.31 -2.62
CA ALA A 334 15.69 -8.04 -2.40
C ALA A 334 14.87 -8.20 -3.70
N GLN A 335 14.91 -7.20 -4.59
CA GLN A 335 14.23 -7.28 -5.90
C GLN A 335 14.89 -8.30 -6.86
N GLN A 336 16.19 -8.56 -6.70
CA GLN A 336 16.98 -9.42 -7.59
C GLN A 336 17.22 -10.82 -7.02
N GLY A 337 17.04 -10.98 -5.70
CA GLY A 337 17.34 -12.22 -4.96
C GLY A 337 16.24 -13.27 -4.97
N SER A 338 16.55 -14.44 -4.43
CA SER A 338 15.61 -15.52 -4.18
C SER A 338 14.52 -15.12 -3.14
N VAL A 339 13.42 -15.87 -3.10
CA VAL A 339 12.32 -15.61 -2.13
C VAL A 339 12.81 -15.65 -0.67
N GLU A 340 13.72 -16.55 -0.36
CA GLU A 340 14.27 -16.70 1.00
C GLU A 340 15.17 -15.52 1.40
N GLU A 341 16.04 -15.06 0.48
CA GLU A 341 16.91 -13.90 0.71
C GLU A 341 16.11 -12.59 0.79
N ARG A 342 15.04 -12.48 -0.01
CA ARG A 342 14.15 -11.31 -0.04
C ARG A 342 13.61 -10.94 1.33
N VAL A 343 13.11 -11.91 2.10
CA VAL A 343 12.52 -11.65 3.43
C VAL A 343 13.54 -11.02 4.39
N GLY A 344 14.76 -11.55 4.43
CA GLY A 344 15.83 -11.02 5.28
C GLY A 344 16.30 -9.62 4.87
N LEU A 345 16.45 -9.40 3.56
CA LEU A 345 16.89 -8.11 3.02
C LEU A 345 15.80 -7.04 3.19
N MET A 346 14.54 -7.38 2.99
CA MET A 346 13.41 -6.48 3.24
C MET A 346 13.32 -6.08 4.72
N ALA A 347 13.56 -7.00 5.64
CA ALA A 347 13.58 -6.71 7.07
C ALA A 347 14.70 -5.72 7.44
N ILE A 348 15.89 -5.84 6.83
CA ILE A 348 16.99 -4.88 7.00
C ILE A 348 16.57 -3.51 6.47
N ALA A 349 16.05 -3.45 5.24
CA ALA A 349 15.63 -2.20 4.61
C ALA A 349 14.58 -1.46 5.45
N GLU A 350 13.57 -2.18 5.95
CA GLU A 350 12.52 -1.60 6.78
C GLU A 350 13.03 -1.14 8.14
N SER A 351 13.86 -1.94 8.81
CA SER A 351 14.45 -1.59 10.11
C SER A 351 15.29 -0.33 10.02
N ASP A 352 16.13 -0.22 9.00
CA ASP A 352 16.97 0.95 8.76
C ASP A 352 16.12 2.19 8.43
N ALA A 353 15.10 2.01 7.59
CA ALA A 353 14.20 3.10 7.22
C ALA A 353 13.43 3.63 8.44
N ARG A 354 12.97 2.76 9.35
CA ARG A 354 12.35 3.19 10.62
C ARG A 354 13.35 3.92 11.52
N THR A 355 14.58 3.42 11.64
CA THR A 355 15.66 4.08 12.40
C THR A 355 15.93 5.48 11.85
N LEU A 356 15.88 5.67 10.52
CA LEU A 356 16.06 6.96 9.89
C LEU A 356 14.94 7.95 10.26
N LEU A 357 13.69 7.51 10.28
CA LEU A 357 12.57 8.35 10.69
C LEU A 357 12.68 8.76 12.17
N ASP A 358 13.09 7.84 13.03
CA ASP A 358 13.12 8.04 14.47
C ASP A 358 14.33 8.88 14.93
N GLN A 359 15.53 8.63 14.36
CA GLN A 359 16.78 9.19 14.86
C GLN A 359 17.38 10.28 13.94
N PHE A 360 17.01 10.32 12.66
CA PHE A 360 17.59 11.21 11.66
C PHE A 360 16.53 11.98 10.83
N PRO A 361 15.51 12.59 11.46
CA PRO A 361 14.40 13.24 10.73
C PRO A 361 14.84 14.44 9.87
N GLY A 362 16.03 15.00 10.12
CA GLY A 362 16.62 16.09 9.33
C GLY A 362 17.44 15.65 8.12
N LEU A 363 17.41 14.35 7.76
CA LEU A 363 18.13 13.89 6.58
C LEU A 363 17.44 14.41 5.31
N SER A 364 18.20 14.93 4.35
CA SER A 364 17.67 15.47 3.08
C SER A 364 16.90 14.44 2.25
N GLN A 365 17.21 13.14 2.42
CA GLN A 365 16.59 12.04 1.72
C GLN A 365 15.36 11.46 2.43
N ILE A 366 14.82 12.11 3.47
CA ILE A 366 13.73 11.55 4.29
C ILE A 366 12.46 11.24 3.47
N THR A 367 12.18 12.00 2.45
CA THR A 367 11.08 11.74 1.51
C THR A 367 11.22 10.40 0.80
N ASN A 368 12.44 10.02 0.43
CA ASN A 368 12.70 8.72 -0.18
C ASN A 368 12.56 7.56 0.82
N VAL A 369 12.77 7.83 2.12
CA VAL A 369 12.56 6.83 3.18
C VAL A 369 11.09 6.45 3.29
N TYR A 370 10.16 7.40 3.19
CA TYR A 370 8.72 7.10 3.15
C TYR A 370 8.34 6.25 1.94
N ARG A 371 8.92 6.56 0.76
CA ARG A 371 8.71 5.76 -0.46
C ARG A 371 9.21 4.32 -0.29
N LEU A 372 10.35 4.15 0.34
CA LEU A 372 10.93 2.83 0.63
C LEU A 372 10.06 2.03 1.61
N LEU A 373 9.58 2.66 2.69
CA LEU A 373 8.69 2.00 3.66
C LEU A 373 7.35 1.62 3.05
N ALA A 374 6.79 2.46 2.19
CA ALA A 374 5.57 2.13 1.45
C ALA A 374 5.77 0.91 0.56
N TYR A 375 6.87 0.87 -0.19
CA TYR A 375 7.20 -0.28 -1.01
C TYR A 375 7.42 -1.55 -0.17
N ALA A 376 8.17 -1.45 0.95
CA ALA A 376 8.38 -2.57 1.85
C ALA A 376 7.06 -3.13 2.41
N ALA A 377 6.11 -2.26 2.72
CA ALA A 377 4.79 -2.67 3.21
C ALA A 377 3.97 -3.41 2.13
N LEU A 378 4.08 -3.02 0.86
CA LEU A 378 3.41 -3.67 -0.26
C LEU A 378 3.98 -5.05 -0.59
N GLU A 379 5.30 -5.24 -0.41
CA GLU A 379 5.99 -6.50 -0.70
C GLU A 379 5.82 -7.57 0.41
N ARG A 380 5.23 -7.22 1.55
CA ARG A 380 4.93 -8.21 2.60
C ARG A 380 3.88 -9.22 2.15
N GLN A 381 3.92 -10.40 2.73
CA GLN A 381 2.92 -11.44 2.51
C GLN A 381 2.22 -11.77 3.84
N PRO A 382 0.94 -11.39 4.02
CA PRO A 382 0.12 -10.59 3.10
C PRO A 382 0.55 -9.12 3.03
N ALA A 383 0.28 -8.48 1.88
CA ALA A 383 0.60 -7.07 1.66
C ALA A 383 -0.12 -6.16 2.66
N GLN A 384 0.62 -5.19 3.22
CA GLN A 384 0.10 -4.27 4.23
C GLN A 384 -0.33 -2.95 3.58
N TYR A 385 -1.41 -3.00 2.80
CA TYR A 385 -1.89 -1.84 2.02
C TYR A 385 -2.15 -0.60 2.86
N ARG A 386 -2.72 -0.75 4.07
CA ARG A 386 -2.99 0.37 4.96
C ARG A 386 -1.70 1.08 5.40
N ALA A 387 -0.70 0.32 5.82
CA ALA A 387 0.59 0.89 6.22
C ALA A 387 1.30 1.58 5.04
N ALA A 388 1.21 1.01 3.84
CA ALA A 388 1.74 1.64 2.63
C ALA A 388 1.04 2.97 2.34
N ALA A 389 -0.29 3.04 2.47
CA ALA A 389 -1.06 4.26 2.30
C ALA A 389 -0.66 5.34 3.31
N ASP A 390 -0.43 4.97 4.57
CA ASP A 390 0.01 5.89 5.63
C ASP A 390 1.39 6.50 5.30
N PHE A 391 2.37 5.69 4.87
CA PHE A 391 3.68 6.19 4.45
C PHE A 391 3.61 7.07 3.20
N LEU A 392 2.82 6.69 2.20
CA LEU A 392 2.61 7.51 1.00
C LEU A 392 1.91 8.83 1.34
N SER A 393 1.02 8.86 2.34
CA SER A 393 0.37 10.08 2.80
C SER A 393 1.37 11.04 3.44
N GLN A 394 2.34 10.54 4.23
CA GLN A 394 3.44 11.35 4.75
C GLN A 394 4.32 11.91 3.61
N LEU A 395 4.61 11.10 2.60
CA LEU A 395 5.33 11.53 1.40
C LEU A 395 4.56 12.64 0.66
N ARG A 396 3.25 12.47 0.44
CA ARG A 396 2.38 13.46 -0.20
C ARG A 396 2.40 14.80 0.53
N ASP A 397 2.31 14.79 1.87
CA ASP A 397 2.24 16.00 2.66
C ASP A 397 3.54 16.83 2.59
N GLN A 398 4.67 16.19 2.33
CA GLN A 398 5.96 16.84 2.07
C GLN A 398 6.14 17.27 0.62
N SER A 399 5.35 16.73 -0.32
CA SER A 399 5.51 16.91 -1.76
C SER A 399 4.29 17.58 -2.43
N ARG A 400 3.55 18.41 -1.70
CA ARG A 400 2.25 18.99 -2.15
C ARG A 400 2.33 19.78 -3.45
N GLU A 401 3.45 20.40 -3.73
CA GLU A 401 3.67 21.23 -4.94
C GLU A 401 4.46 20.51 -6.04
N SER A 402 4.86 19.25 -5.82
CA SER A 402 5.66 18.49 -6.78
C SER A 402 4.80 17.91 -7.90
N GLU A 403 5.44 17.65 -9.07
CA GLU A 403 4.82 16.91 -10.17
C GLU A 403 4.38 15.51 -9.78
N ASP A 404 5.01 14.92 -8.74
CA ASP A 404 4.69 13.59 -8.21
C ASP A 404 3.34 13.54 -7.45
N PHE A 405 2.72 14.68 -7.11
CA PHE A 405 1.49 14.71 -6.31
C PHE A 405 0.37 13.84 -6.89
N VAL A 406 0.17 13.87 -8.20
CA VAL A 406 -0.86 13.09 -8.91
C VAL A 406 -0.57 11.60 -8.74
N GLU A 407 0.66 11.20 -8.96
CA GLU A 407 1.08 9.80 -8.87
C GLU A 407 1.01 9.27 -7.44
N ILE A 408 1.43 10.07 -6.45
CA ILE A 408 1.36 9.67 -5.03
C ILE A 408 -0.11 9.46 -4.61
N ASN A 409 -1.02 10.39 -4.95
CA ASN A 409 -2.44 10.20 -4.63
C ASN A 409 -3.05 8.99 -5.35
N ARG A 410 -2.66 8.73 -6.60
CA ARG A 410 -3.06 7.51 -7.32
C ARG A 410 -2.63 6.26 -6.55
N LEU A 411 -1.36 6.20 -6.12
CA LEU A 411 -0.83 5.05 -5.37
C LEU A 411 -1.50 4.87 -4.01
N ILE A 412 -1.81 5.97 -3.30
CA ILE A 412 -2.58 5.90 -2.05
C ILE A 412 -3.98 5.33 -2.33
N GLY A 413 -4.65 5.84 -3.37
CA GLY A 413 -5.93 5.32 -3.83
C GLY A 413 -5.89 3.82 -4.15
N ASP A 414 -4.85 3.36 -4.86
CA ASP A 414 -4.63 1.95 -5.15
C ASP A 414 -4.48 1.11 -3.87
N CYS A 415 -3.73 1.59 -2.87
CA CYS A 415 -3.58 0.92 -1.59
C CYS A 415 -4.93 0.77 -0.86
N TYR A 416 -5.73 1.83 -0.78
CA TYR A 416 -7.06 1.78 -0.18
C TYR A 416 -8.01 0.87 -0.97
N PHE A 417 -7.97 0.93 -2.29
CA PHE A 417 -8.80 0.09 -3.16
C PHE A 417 -8.50 -1.40 -2.96
N LEU A 418 -7.21 -1.78 -2.94
CA LEU A 418 -6.78 -3.16 -2.69
C LEU A 418 -7.08 -3.61 -1.26
N ASN A 419 -7.09 -2.69 -0.30
CA ASN A 419 -7.54 -2.94 1.07
C ASN A 419 -9.07 -2.99 1.22
N ARG A 420 -9.83 -2.87 0.15
CA ARG A 420 -11.30 -2.78 0.09
C ARG A 420 -11.90 -1.59 0.85
N ASP A 421 -11.10 -0.57 1.14
CA ASP A 421 -11.56 0.70 1.71
C ASP A 421 -11.86 1.67 0.57
N PHE A 422 -12.98 1.41 -0.12
CA PHE A 422 -13.32 2.11 -1.35
C PHE A 422 -13.66 3.58 -1.12
N ALA A 423 -14.20 3.92 0.05
CA ALA A 423 -14.53 5.31 0.39
C ALA A 423 -13.28 6.19 0.43
N ASN A 424 -12.24 5.76 1.14
CA ASN A 424 -10.96 6.48 1.13
C ASN A 424 -10.29 6.46 -0.25
N ALA A 425 -10.41 5.36 -1.01
CA ALA A 425 -9.88 5.31 -2.38
C ALA A 425 -10.51 6.40 -3.28
N VAL A 426 -11.82 6.66 -3.14
CA VAL A 426 -12.53 7.73 -3.88
C VAL A 426 -11.89 9.09 -3.62
N ASP A 427 -11.62 9.44 -2.36
CA ASP A 427 -11.04 10.72 -2.00
C ASP A 427 -9.67 10.95 -2.66
N PHE A 428 -8.81 9.96 -2.63
CA PHE A 428 -7.45 10.06 -3.19
C PHE A 428 -7.45 10.04 -4.73
N TYR A 429 -8.28 9.22 -5.36
CA TYR A 429 -8.43 9.25 -6.81
C TYR A 429 -9.04 10.56 -7.30
N SER A 430 -10.01 11.13 -6.56
CA SER A 430 -10.57 12.45 -6.86
C SER A 430 -9.50 13.55 -6.78
N ALA A 431 -8.67 13.52 -5.73
CA ALA A 431 -7.56 14.47 -5.60
C ALA A 431 -6.53 14.33 -6.73
N ALA A 432 -6.26 13.10 -7.18
CA ALA A 432 -5.37 12.83 -8.30
C ALA A 432 -5.99 13.32 -9.63
N LEU A 433 -7.26 13.02 -9.89
CA LEU A 433 -7.97 13.39 -11.11
C LEU A 433 -8.09 14.91 -11.26
N ASN A 434 -8.42 15.63 -10.20
CA ASN A 434 -8.56 17.08 -10.21
C ASN A 434 -7.31 17.82 -10.71
N ARG A 435 -6.12 17.28 -10.49
CA ARG A 435 -4.85 17.85 -11.00
C ARG A 435 -4.34 17.12 -12.24
N GLY A 436 -4.69 15.85 -12.40
CA GLY A 436 -4.16 14.98 -13.46
C GLY A 436 -5.07 14.84 -14.68
N LEU A 437 -6.22 15.50 -14.73
CA LEU A 437 -7.22 15.35 -15.81
C LEU A 437 -6.64 15.65 -17.20
N ALA A 438 -5.83 16.70 -17.30
CA ALA A 438 -5.19 17.09 -18.57
C ALA A 438 -3.91 16.27 -18.91
N SER A 439 -3.51 15.35 -18.05
CA SER A 439 -2.35 14.49 -18.29
C SER A 439 -2.70 13.32 -19.22
N PRO A 440 -1.71 12.67 -19.87
CA PRO A 440 -1.93 11.46 -20.66
C PRO A 440 -2.58 10.31 -19.87
N ARG A 441 -2.55 10.36 -18.52
CA ARG A 441 -3.15 9.38 -17.61
C ARG A 441 -4.52 9.81 -17.06
N GLY A 442 -5.08 10.92 -17.53
CA GLY A 442 -6.38 11.41 -17.06
C GLY A 442 -7.50 10.38 -17.20
N GLY A 443 -7.55 9.68 -18.33
CA GLY A 443 -8.52 8.60 -18.56
C GLY A 443 -8.36 7.42 -17.60
N GLU A 444 -7.13 7.03 -17.28
CA GLU A 444 -6.85 5.97 -16.29
C GLU A 444 -7.33 6.37 -14.88
N LEU A 445 -7.04 7.59 -14.45
CA LEU A 445 -7.47 8.11 -13.16
C LEU A 445 -9.00 8.19 -13.07
N PHE A 446 -9.64 8.63 -14.14
CA PHE A 446 -11.10 8.67 -14.26
C PHE A 446 -11.71 7.28 -14.06
N LEU A 447 -11.21 6.26 -14.76
CA LEU A 447 -11.69 4.88 -14.64
C LEU A 447 -11.47 4.29 -13.24
N ARG A 448 -10.33 4.60 -12.60
CA ARG A 448 -10.06 4.18 -11.21
C ARG A 448 -11.03 4.81 -10.23
N LEU A 449 -11.32 6.11 -10.40
CA LEU A 449 -12.29 6.82 -9.56
C LEU A 449 -13.70 6.23 -9.73
N ILE A 450 -14.16 6.03 -10.97
CA ILE A 450 -15.46 5.39 -11.25
C ILE A 450 -15.52 4.00 -10.60
N SER A 451 -14.47 3.18 -10.74
CA SER A 451 -14.40 1.85 -10.15
C SER A 451 -14.48 1.90 -8.61
N ALA A 452 -13.82 2.87 -7.99
CA ALA A 452 -13.86 3.06 -6.54
C ALA A 452 -15.25 3.53 -6.07
N GLN A 453 -15.87 4.49 -6.75
CA GLN A 453 -17.22 4.98 -6.47
C GLN A 453 -18.26 3.86 -6.57
N VAL A 454 -18.20 3.08 -7.65
CA VAL A 454 -19.08 1.91 -7.84
C VAL A 454 -18.92 0.90 -6.70
N ARG A 455 -17.69 0.57 -6.33
CA ARG A 455 -17.40 -0.36 -5.23
C ARG A 455 -17.78 0.20 -3.85
N ALA A 456 -17.75 1.52 -3.69
CA ALA A 456 -18.22 2.21 -2.48
C ALA A 456 -19.76 2.32 -2.40
N GLY A 457 -20.49 1.90 -3.44
CA GLY A 457 -21.94 2.07 -3.54
C GLY A 457 -22.39 3.48 -3.95
N LEU A 458 -21.47 4.34 -4.41
CA LEU A 458 -21.71 5.73 -4.81
C LEU A 458 -22.04 5.81 -6.31
N ILE A 459 -23.00 4.99 -6.75
CA ILE A 459 -23.31 4.81 -8.19
C ILE A 459 -23.83 6.11 -8.82
N GLU A 460 -24.62 6.87 -8.09
CA GLU A 460 -25.15 8.16 -8.56
C GLU A 460 -24.01 9.17 -8.83
N GLN A 461 -23.01 9.24 -7.93
CA GLN A 461 -21.84 10.11 -8.12
C GLN A 461 -20.98 9.66 -9.32
N ALA A 462 -20.82 8.36 -9.50
CA ALA A 462 -20.13 7.82 -10.67
C ALA A 462 -20.85 8.17 -11.98
N SER A 463 -22.17 8.06 -12.00
CA SER A 463 -23.01 8.44 -13.14
C SER A 463 -22.87 9.92 -13.47
N GLN A 464 -22.98 10.79 -12.46
CA GLN A 464 -22.83 12.23 -12.61
C GLN A 464 -21.44 12.62 -13.15
N LEU A 465 -20.38 11.97 -12.66
CA LEU A 465 -19.01 12.21 -13.14
C LEU A 465 -18.83 11.86 -14.63
N ILE A 466 -19.50 10.80 -15.11
CA ILE A 466 -19.50 10.44 -16.55
C ILE A 466 -20.22 11.51 -17.37
N ASP A 467 -21.36 11.98 -16.90
CA ASP A 467 -22.17 13.01 -17.59
C ASP A 467 -21.43 14.36 -17.66
N GLU A 468 -20.72 14.74 -16.58
CA GLU A 468 -19.84 15.91 -16.54
C GLU A 468 -18.64 15.78 -17.50
N ALA A 469 -18.06 14.59 -17.60
CA ALA A 469 -16.95 14.32 -18.51
C ALA A 469 -17.39 14.44 -19.98
N ASP A 470 -18.63 14.08 -20.31
CA ASP A 470 -19.22 14.26 -21.63
C ASP A 470 -19.30 15.74 -22.03
N SER A 471 -19.85 16.54 -21.16
CA SER A 471 -20.02 17.98 -21.39
C SER A 471 -18.69 18.74 -21.54
N SER A 472 -17.62 18.28 -20.91
CA SER A 472 -16.30 18.92 -20.90
C SER A 472 -15.38 18.47 -22.06
N GLY A 473 -15.63 17.30 -22.65
CA GLY A 473 -14.77 16.68 -23.67
C GLY A 473 -13.35 16.36 -23.18
N SER A 474 -13.16 16.30 -21.87
CA SER A 474 -11.83 16.12 -21.24
C SER A 474 -11.36 14.67 -21.17
N ILE A 475 -12.28 13.72 -21.31
CA ILE A 475 -12.02 12.27 -21.25
C ILE A 475 -12.30 11.66 -22.62
N SER A 476 -11.48 10.66 -23.00
CA SER A 476 -11.69 9.96 -24.27
C SER A 476 -13.04 9.24 -24.29
N GLN A 477 -13.65 9.16 -25.46
CA GLN A 477 -14.91 8.46 -25.64
C GLN A 477 -14.79 6.97 -25.24
N ALA A 478 -13.65 6.35 -25.53
CA ALA A 478 -13.40 4.96 -25.14
C ALA A 478 -13.38 4.76 -23.61
N ASP A 479 -12.79 5.71 -22.85
CA ASP A 479 -12.77 5.61 -21.38
C ASP A 479 -14.17 5.88 -20.80
N ARG A 480 -14.95 6.77 -21.41
CA ARG A 480 -16.37 6.97 -21.05
C ARG A 480 -17.18 5.69 -21.28
N TRP A 481 -16.98 4.98 -22.37
CA TRP A 481 -17.64 3.70 -22.65
C TRP A 481 -17.29 2.63 -21.61
N ARG A 482 -16.01 2.57 -21.18
CA ARG A 482 -15.59 1.68 -20.11
C ARG A 482 -16.20 2.05 -18.75
N ALA A 483 -16.30 3.33 -18.47
CA ALA A 483 -16.93 3.82 -17.26
C ALA A 483 -18.42 3.47 -17.22
N GLU A 484 -19.13 3.68 -18.32
CA GLU A 484 -20.55 3.38 -18.47
C GLU A 484 -20.85 1.89 -18.30
N TRP A 485 -19.97 1.03 -18.83
CA TRP A 485 -20.02 -0.41 -18.58
C TRP A 485 -19.99 -0.73 -17.07
N ASN A 486 -19.06 -0.13 -16.33
CA ASN A 486 -18.93 -0.37 -14.88
C ASN A 486 -20.16 0.10 -14.10
N VAL A 487 -20.70 1.26 -14.45
CA VAL A 487 -21.90 1.81 -13.80
C VAL A 487 -23.13 0.97 -14.11
N ALA A 488 -23.33 0.58 -15.36
CA ALA A 488 -24.46 -0.25 -15.77
C ALA A 488 -24.45 -1.63 -15.08
N GLN A 489 -23.27 -2.26 -14.97
CA GLN A 489 -23.13 -3.49 -14.22
C GLN A 489 -23.41 -3.32 -12.71
N ALA A 490 -23.01 -2.20 -12.13
CA ALA A 490 -23.28 -1.93 -10.72
C ALA A 490 -24.78 -1.70 -10.45
N LEU A 491 -25.47 -0.98 -11.32
CA LEU A 491 -26.92 -0.79 -11.28
C LEU A 491 -27.65 -2.14 -11.43
N GLN A 492 -27.18 -2.99 -12.34
CA GLN A 492 -27.70 -4.35 -12.49
C GLN A 492 -27.56 -5.16 -11.19
N ALA A 493 -26.36 -5.13 -10.59
CA ALA A 493 -26.06 -5.87 -9.35
C ALA A 493 -26.88 -5.36 -8.14
N SER A 494 -27.25 -4.08 -8.11
CA SER A 494 -28.12 -3.50 -7.08
C SER A 494 -29.61 -3.75 -7.33
N GLY A 495 -29.98 -4.35 -8.47
CA GLY A 495 -31.36 -4.64 -8.87
C GLY A 495 -32.07 -3.48 -9.58
N GLU A 496 -31.38 -2.41 -9.89
CA GLU A 496 -31.89 -1.20 -10.58
C GLU A 496 -31.84 -1.41 -12.11
N LEU A 497 -32.52 -2.47 -12.59
CA LEU A 497 -32.43 -2.94 -13.98
C LEU A 497 -32.92 -1.87 -14.99
N ASP A 498 -34.04 -1.23 -14.70
CA ASP A 498 -34.63 -0.23 -15.59
C ASP A 498 -33.69 0.97 -15.77
N LEU A 499 -33.04 1.40 -14.67
CA LEU A 499 -32.10 2.50 -14.71
C LEU A 499 -30.82 2.11 -15.47
N ALA A 500 -30.34 0.89 -15.29
CA ALA A 500 -29.16 0.38 -16.01
C ALA A 500 -29.46 0.34 -17.53
N LEU A 501 -30.61 -0.20 -17.92
CA LEU A 501 -31.04 -0.29 -19.32
C LEU A 501 -31.22 1.10 -19.94
N GLN A 502 -31.94 1.99 -19.26
CA GLN A 502 -32.16 3.35 -19.74
C GLN A 502 -30.82 4.07 -19.99
N ARG A 503 -29.89 3.96 -19.04
CA ARG A 503 -28.59 4.60 -19.14
C ARG A 503 -27.77 4.09 -20.34
N VAL A 504 -27.68 2.76 -20.50
CA VAL A 504 -26.95 2.16 -21.63
C VAL A 504 -27.59 2.51 -22.97
N SER A 505 -28.92 2.48 -23.07
CA SER A 505 -29.63 2.81 -24.31
C SER A 505 -29.48 4.27 -24.71
N LEU A 506 -29.54 5.21 -23.74
CA LEU A 506 -29.26 6.63 -23.99
C LEU A 506 -27.83 6.82 -24.50
N PHE A 507 -26.85 6.20 -23.83
CA PHE A 507 -25.45 6.31 -24.19
C PHE A 507 -25.15 5.78 -25.59
N LEU A 508 -25.76 4.63 -25.96
CA LEU A 508 -25.66 4.05 -27.30
C LEU A 508 -26.37 4.87 -28.38
N GLY A 509 -27.46 5.57 -28.02
CA GLY A 509 -28.23 6.46 -28.92
C GLY A 509 -27.45 7.72 -29.29
N ASP A 510 -26.71 8.30 -28.35
CA ASP A 510 -25.96 9.54 -28.54
C ASP A 510 -24.55 9.34 -29.10
N ALA A 511 -24.03 8.10 -29.07
CA ALA A 511 -22.66 7.80 -29.47
C ALA A 511 -22.47 7.76 -31.01
N SER A 512 -21.46 8.46 -31.51
CA SER A 512 -21.03 8.37 -32.91
C SER A 512 -20.21 7.08 -33.11
N PRO A 513 -20.66 6.11 -33.91
CA PRO A 513 -19.99 4.79 -34.02
C PRO A 513 -18.54 4.83 -34.54
N SER A 514 -18.12 5.94 -35.12
CA SER A 514 -16.81 6.07 -35.79
C SER A 514 -15.61 6.34 -34.87
N THR A 515 -15.85 6.63 -33.60
CA THR A 515 -14.80 7.05 -32.65
C THR A 515 -14.56 6.06 -31.50
N VAL A 516 -15.35 4.98 -31.43
CA VAL A 516 -15.30 3.99 -30.36
C VAL A 516 -14.72 2.70 -30.90
N PRO A 517 -13.83 2.02 -30.16
CA PRO A 517 -13.37 0.68 -30.52
C PRO A 517 -14.55 -0.28 -30.71
N ALA A 518 -14.57 -1.02 -31.82
CA ALA A 518 -15.66 -1.92 -32.14
C ALA A 518 -15.89 -2.99 -31.05
N SER A 519 -14.85 -3.38 -30.36
CA SER A 519 -14.92 -4.30 -29.20
C SER A 519 -15.76 -3.75 -28.05
N LEU A 520 -15.63 -2.47 -27.75
CA LEU A 520 -16.43 -1.81 -26.69
C LEU A 520 -17.88 -1.61 -27.12
N ASP A 521 -18.12 -1.23 -28.38
CA ASP A 521 -19.47 -1.10 -28.93
C ASP A 521 -20.22 -2.44 -28.88
N ILE A 522 -19.59 -3.53 -29.28
CA ILE A 522 -20.21 -4.88 -29.21
C ILE A 522 -20.54 -5.25 -27.76
N ARG A 523 -19.63 -5.02 -26.82
CA ARG A 523 -19.84 -5.33 -25.40
C ARG A 523 -20.99 -4.54 -24.79
N LEU A 524 -21.11 -3.25 -25.08
CA LEU A 524 -22.22 -2.44 -24.55
C LEU A 524 -23.56 -2.82 -25.18
N ARG A 525 -23.62 -3.14 -26.48
CA ARG A 525 -24.84 -3.65 -27.13
C ARG A 525 -25.23 -5.02 -26.62
N TRP A 526 -24.22 -5.87 -26.30
CA TRP A 526 -24.47 -7.13 -25.60
C TRP A 526 -25.07 -6.88 -24.22
N LEU A 527 -24.51 -5.92 -23.43
CA LEU A 527 -25.03 -5.57 -22.12
C LEU A 527 -26.44 -5.01 -22.20
N GLU A 528 -26.73 -4.10 -23.16
CA GLU A 528 -28.08 -3.60 -23.41
C GLU A 528 -29.05 -4.74 -23.65
N SER A 529 -28.70 -5.66 -24.55
CA SER A 529 -29.55 -6.82 -24.88
C SER A 529 -29.71 -7.76 -23.69
N TYR A 530 -28.67 -7.94 -22.89
CA TYR A 530 -28.72 -8.72 -21.67
C TYR A 530 -29.62 -8.11 -20.59
N LEU A 531 -29.52 -6.79 -20.40
CA LEU A 531 -30.40 -6.05 -19.48
C LEU A 531 -31.85 -6.04 -19.95
N SER A 532 -32.10 -5.89 -21.27
CA SER A 532 -33.45 -6.02 -21.84
C SER A 532 -34.07 -7.41 -21.56
N LEU A 533 -33.27 -8.48 -21.68
CA LEU A 533 -33.72 -9.81 -21.32
C LEU A 533 -34.08 -9.94 -19.83
N GLN A 534 -33.27 -9.34 -18.93
CA GLN A 534 -33.53 -9.35 -17.49
C GLN A 534 -34.74 -8.49 -17.08
N ALA A 535 -34.94 -7.36 -17.77
CA ALA A 535 -36.09 -6.46 -17.55
C ALA A 535 -37.38 -6.99 -18.23
N GLU A 536 -37.33 -8.14 -18.91
CA GLU A 536 -38.42 -8.73 -19.69
C GLU A 536 -38.91 -7.85 -20.87
N GLU A 537 -38.04 -6.95 -21.38
CA GLU A 537 -38.28 -6.14 -22.56
C GLU A 537 -37.87 -6.91 -23.83
N LEU A 538 -38.74 -7.83 -24.27
CA LEU A 538 -38.43 -8.78 -25.33
C LEU A 538 -38.66 -8.25 -26.75
N ASP A 539 -39.35 -7.10 -26.94
CA ASP A 539 -39.68 -6.57 -28.24
C ASP A 539 -38.46 -6.33 -29.13
N GLY A 540 -38.38 -7.12 -30.21
CA GLY A 540 -37.30 -7.09 -31.21
C GLY A 540 -35.91 -7.52 -30.67
N LEU A 541 -35.87 -8.10 -29.47
CA LEU A 541 -34.60 -8.48 -28.82
C LEU A 541 -33.85 -9.56 -29.60
N ALA A 542 -34.54 -10.60 -30.09
CA ALA A 542 -33.93 -11.64 -30.93
C ALA A 542 -33.24 -11.05 -32.17
N ASN A 543 -33.87 -10.06 -32.82
CA ASN A 543 -33.26 -9.39 -33.97
C ASN A 543 -32.02 -8.57 -33.58
N ARG A 544 -32.05 -7.85 -32.42
CA ARG A 544 -30.87 -7.09 -31.91
C ARG A 544 -29.69 -8.03 -31.66
N VAL A 545 -29.95 -9.19 -31.04
CA VAL A 545 -28.90 -10.19 -30.74
C VAL A 545 -28.37 -10.83 -32.02
N ALA A 546 -29.24 -11.13 -33.00
CA ALA A 546 -28.81 -11.68 -34.30
C ALA A 546 -27.92 -10.67 -35.07
N LEU A 547 -28.27 -9.38 -35.06
CA LEU A 547 -27.44 -8.33 -35.66
C LEU A 547 -26.09 -8.17 -34.97
N LEU A 548 -26.05 -8.32 -33.65
CA LEU A 548 -24.82 -8.29 -32.87
C LEU A 548 -23.89 -9.45 -33.24
N LEU A 549 -24.45 -10.66 -33.39
CA LEU A 549 -23.73 -11.86 -33.84
C LEU A 549 -23.14 -11.64 -35.24
N ALA A 550 -23.96 -11.22 -36.20
CA ALA A 550 -23.52 -10.96 -37.56
C ALA A 550 -22.43 -9.88 -37.63
N ARG A 551 -22.50 -8.87 -36.76
CA ARG A 551 -21.48 -7.82 -36.68
C ARG A 551 -20.14 -8.37 -36.15
N LEU A 552 -20.17 -9.24 -35.15
CA LEU A 552 -18.95 -9.87 -34.61
C LEU A 552 -18.30 -10.78 -35.69
N GLU A 553 -19.09 -11.56 -36.46
CA GLU A 553 -18.61 -12.41 -37.53
C GLU A 553 -17.97 -11.66 -38.69
N THR A 554 -18.42 -10.45 -38.97
CA THR A 554 -17.90 -9.60 -40.04
C THR A 554 -16.70 -8.72 -39.64
N MET A 555 -16.26 -8.79 -38.38
CA MET A 555 -15.09 -8.03 -37.93
C MET A 555 -13.81 -8.58 -38.59
N PRO A 556 -12.93 -7.69 -39.09
CA PRO A 556 -11.67 -8.15 -39.66
C PRO A 556 -10.80 -8.80 -38.60
N PRO A 557 -10.10 -9.89 -38.90
CA PRO A 557 -9.10 -10.47 -38.00
C PRO A 557 -8.00 -9.44 -37.74
N GLU A 558 -7.39 -9.53 -36.57
CA GLU A 558 -6.34 -8.64 -36.10
C GLU A 558 -5.27 -8.37 -37.18
N GLN A 559 -5.25 -7.15 -37.72
CA GLN A 559 -4.10 -6.60 -38.43
C GLN A 559 -3.35 -5.70 -37.44
N GLU A 560 -2.04 -5.88 -37.26
CA GLU A 560 -1.14 -5.28 -36.28
C GLU A 560 -1.24 -3.75 -36.06
N SER A 561 -2.12 -3.03 -36.73
CA SER A 561 -2.26 -1.57 -36.65
C SER A 561 -3.68 -1.03 -36.51
N ALA A 562 -4.71 -1.85 -36.38
CA ALA A 562 -6.08 -1.37 -36.29
C ALA A 562 -6.49 -1.24 -34.81
N VAL A 563 -6.80 -0.03 -34.38
CA VAL A 563 -7.35 0.30 -33.04
C VAL A 563 -8.66 -0.48 -32.73
N ASP A 564 -9.27 -1.09 -33.75
CA ASP A 564 -10.55 -1.77 -33.73
C ASP A 564 -10.49 -3.30 -33.79
N ALA A 565 -9.31 -3.90 -33.83
CA ALA A 565 -9.17 -5.35 -33.94
C ALA A 565 -9.40 -6.03 -32.58
N LEU A 566 -10.21 -7.09 -32.58
CA LEU A 566 -10.37 -8.01 -31.44
C LEU A 566 -9.32 -9.11 -31.55
N ALA A 567 -8.64 -9.39 -30.47
CA ALA A 567 -7.81 -10.61 -30.39
C ALA A 567 -8.70 -11.84 -30.65
N PRO A 568 -8.23 -12.88 -31.39
CA PRO A 568 -9.03 -14.05 -31.71
C PRO A 568 -9.69 -14.72 -30.51
N GLU A 569 -8.99 -14.81 -29.38
CA GLU A 569 -9.52 -15.34 -28.12
C GLU A 569 -10.62 -14.46 -27.53
N GLU A 570 -10.49 -13.15 -27.63
CA GLU A 570 -11.51 -12.21 -27.16
C GLU A 570 -12.77 -12.26 -28.04
N ALA A 571 -12.60 -12.32 -29.35
CA ALA A 571 -13.70 -12.50 -30.28
C ALA A 571 -14.45 -13.81 -30.01
N ARG A 572 -13.70 -14.90 -29.75
CA ARG A 572 -14.26 -16.20 -29.38
C ARG A 572 -15.08 -16.13 -28.09
N LEU A 573 -14.56 -15.48 -27.06
CA LEU A 573 -15.28 -15.31 -25.78
C LEU A 573 -16.56 -14.49 -25.96
N LEU A 574 -16.52 -13.39 -26.71
CA LEU A 574 -17.71 -12.59 -27.00
C LEU A 574 -18.73 -13.38 -27.81
N MET A 575 -18.30 -14.16 -28.79
CA MET A 575 -19.16 -15.04 -29.57
C MET A 575 -19.94 -15.97 -28.65
N THR A 576 -19.27 -16.62 -27.70
CA THR A 576 -19.93 -17.56 -26.78
C THR A 576 -20.96 -16.90 -25.87
N GLU A 577 -20.67 -15.67 -25.39
CA GLU A 577 -21.62 -14.90 -24.56
C GLU A 577 -22.83 -14.42 -25.38
N ILE A 578 -22.64 -14.04 -26.65
CA ILE A 578 -23.73 -13.64 -27.54
C ILE A 578 -24.60 -14.85 -27.90
N LEU A 579 -24.01 -16.03 -28.20
CA LEU A 579 -24.77 -17.26 -28.44
C LEU A 579 -25.58 -17.69 -27.21
N LEU A 580 -24.99 -17.59 -26.01
CA LEU A 580 -25.69 -17.87 -24.75
C LEU A 580 -26.90 -16.95 -24.57
N LEU A 581 -26.71 -15.64 -24.86
CA LEU A 581 -27.79 -14.66 -24.82
C LEU A 581 -28.87 -15.00 -25.88
N GLN A 582 -28.50 -15.33 -27.11
CA GLN A 582 -29.43 -15.67 -28.19
C GLN A 582 -30.31 -16.86 -27.80
N GLY A 583 -29.70 -17.96 -27.31
CA GLY A 583 -30.46 -19.13 -26.85
C GLY A 583 -31.39 -18.78 -25.67
N SER A 584 -30.94 -17.92 -24.75
CA SER A 584 -31.78 -17.46 -23.62
C SER A 584 -32.96 -16.62 -24.07
N VAL A 585 -32.77 -15.73 -25.07
CA VAL A 585 -33.83 -14.91 -25.67
C VAL A 585 -34.89 -15.76 -26.34
N TYR A 586 -34.48 -16.73 -27.17
CA TYR A 586 -35.45 -17.65 -27.83
C TYR A 586 -36.28 -18.42 -26.78
N MET A 587 -35.66 -18.90 -25.70
CA MET A 587 -36.39 -19.59 -24.63
C MET A 587 -37.44 -18.67 -23.97
N ARG A 588 -37.09 -17.40 -23.74
CA ARG A 588 -38.00 -16.41 -23.14
C ARG A 588 -39.12 -15.96 -24.08
N GLU A 589 -38.85 -15.85 -25.39
CA GLU A 589 -39.88 -15.54 -26.42
C GLU A 589 -40.82 -16.72 -26.69
N GLY A 590 -40.54 -17.92 -26.10
CA GLY A 590 -41.36 -19.11 -26.20
C GLY A 590 -40.92 -20.09 -27.30
N ASP A 591 -39.85 -19.80 -28.04
CA ASP A 591 -39.25 -20.76 -28.98
C ASP A 591 -38.14 -21.58 -28.31
N ALA A 592 -38.56 -22.46 -27.41
CA ALA A 592 -37.65 -23.29 -26.62
C ALA A 592 -36.79 -24.22 -27.51
N ASN A 593 -37.30 -24.65 -28.65
CA ASN A 593 -36.55 -25.54 -29.53
C ASN A 593 -35.38 -24.80 -30.17
N ALA A 594 -35.62 -23.66 -30.75
CA ALA A 594 -34.55 -22.82 -31.29
C ALA A 594 -33.51 -22.43 -30.18
N GLY A 595 -33.98 -22.13 -28.96
CA GLY A 595 -33.11 -21.87 -27.83
C GLY A 595 -32.22 -23.05 -27.47
N MET A 596 -32.76 -24.27 -27.40
CA MET A 596 -32.00 -25.50 -27.12
C MET A 596 -31.02 -25.87 -28.24
N ASP A 597 -31.39 -25.63 -29.51
CA ASP A 597 -30.50 -25.83 -30.64
C ASP A 597 -29.25 -24.93 -30.53
N VAL A 598 -29.42 -23.65 -30.21
CA VAL A 598 -28.30 -22.70 -29.99
C VAL A 598 -27.46 -23.11 -28.79
N MET A 599 -28.10 -23.56 -27.67
CA MET A 599 -27.34 -24.01 -26.47
C MET A 599 -26.53 -25.28 -26.79
N THR A 600 -27.07 -26.17 -27.65
CA THR A 600 -26.38 -27.39 -28.09
C THR A 600 -25.22 -27.04 -29.00
N GLN A 601 -25.42 -26.14 -29.99
CA GLN A 601 -24.34 -25.62 -30.83
C GLN A 601 -23.22 -25.01 -29.97
N LEU A 602 -23.57 -24.17 -28.99
CA LEU A 602 -22.59 -23.54 -28.08
C LEU A 602 -21.74 -24.59 -27.34
N ARG A 603 -22.34 -25.69 -26.89
CA ARG A 603 -21.61 -26.78 -26.19
C ARG A 603 -20.74 -27.58 -27.16
N ASP A 604 -21.23 -27.87 -28.35
CA ASP A 604 -20.51 -28.69 -29.32
C ASP A 604 -19.29 -27.96 -29.90
N GLU A 605 -19.42 -26.65 -30.16
CA GLU A 605 -18.33 -25.83 -30.74
C GLU A 605 -17.38 -25.23 -29.71
N TYR A 606 -17.88 -24.96 -28.49
CA TYR A 606 -17.15 -24.16 -27.45
C TYR A 606 -17.18 -24.79 -26.05
N GLY A 607 -17.27 -26.11 -25.96
CA GLY A 607 -17.64 -26.91 -24.77
C GLY A 607 -16.97 -26.54 -23.44
N GLU A 608 -15.71 -26.08 -23.44
CA GLU A 608 -14.99 -25.71 -22.20
C GLU A 608 -15.16 -24.24 -21.77
N THR A 609 -15.88 -23.45 -22.55
CA THR A 609 -16.10 -22.04 -22.22
C THR A 609 -17.11 -21.86 -21.09
N THR A 610 -16.95 -20.81 -20.29
CA THR A 610 -17.89 -20.48 -19.20
C THR A 610 -19.32 -20.34 -19.72
N ALA A 611 -19.51 -19.75 -20.89
CA ALA A 611 -20.83 -19.61 -21.52
C ALA A 611 -21.46 -20.96 -21.84
N ALA A 612 -20.70 -21.90 -22.43
CA ALA A 612 -21.18 -23.27 -22.74
C ALA A 612 -21.57 -24.01 -21.44
N LEU A 613 -20.79 -23.89 -20.39
CA LEU A 613 -21.13 -24.50 -19.09
C LEU A 613 -22.37 -23.88 -18.47
N ARG A 614 -22.51 -22.54 -18.53
CA ARG A 614 -23.72 -21.82 -18.06
C ARG A 614 -24.97 -22.20 -18.83
N SER A 615 -24.85 -22.63 -20.10
CA SER A 615 -25.97 -23.07 -20.93
C SER A 615 -26.70 -24.27 -20.32
N TYR A 616 -25.96 -25.18 -19.65
CA TYR A 616 -26.59 -26.30 -18.93
C TYR A 616 -27.48 -25.83 -17.78
N LEU A 617 -27.02 -24.79 -17.01
CA LEU A 617 -27.79 -24.21 -15.90
C LEU A 617 -29.09 -23.56 -16.42
N ILE A 618 -28.99 -22.81 -17.52
CA ILE A 618 -30.14 -22.14 -18.14
C ILE A 618 -31.16 -23.16 -18.66
N GLU A 619 -30.70 -24.18 -19.37
CA GLU A 619 -31.56 -25.27 -19.89
C GLU A 619 -32.24 -26.03 -18.74
N ALA A 620 -31.49 -26.40 -17.70
CA ALA A 620 -32.05 -27.07 -16.53
C ALA A 620 -33.07 -26.19 -15.78
N ALA A 621 -32.79 -24.91 -15.64
CA ALA A 621 -33.71 -23.95 -15.03
C ALA A 621 -35.00 -23.81 -15.86
N TYR A 622 -34.91 -23.75 -17.17
CA TYR A 622 -36.07 -23.76 -18.07
C TYR A 622 -36.92 -25.03 -17.88
N HIS A 623 -36.29 -26.23 -17.93
CA HIS A 623 -36.99 -27.47 -17.68
C HIS A 623 -37.64 -27.51 -16.28
N GLY A 624 -36.95 -27.00 -15.27
CA GLY A 624 -37.46 -26.86 -13.91
C GLY A 624 -38.68 -25.93 -13.79
N LEU A 625 -38.71 -24.86 -14.60
CA LEU A 625 -39.80 -23.89 -14.65
C LEU A 625 -41.08 -24.48 -15.24
N ILE A 626 -40.94 -25.25 -16.33
CA ILE A 626 -42.08 -25.93 -16.97
C ILE A 626 -42.50 -27.23 -16.26
N GLY A 627 -41.79 -27.60 -15.16
CA GLY A 627 -42.13 -28.83 -14.39
C GLY A 627 -41.54 -30.13 -14.96
N ASP A 628 -40.69 -30.06 -16.01
CA ASP A 628 -39.95 -31.21 -16.52
C ASP A 628 -38.68 -31.46 -15.70
N PHE A 629 -38.89 -31.95 -14.47
CA PHE A 629 -37.81 -32.25 -13.55
C PHE A 629 -36.90 -33.42 -14.00
N VAL A 630 -37.38 -34.22 -14.93
CA VAL A 630 -36.59 -35.33 -15.47
C VAL A 630 -35.48 -34.79 -16.37
N SER A 631 -35.83 -33.92 -17.34
CA SER A 631 -34.86 -33.29 -18.23
C SER A 631 -33.91 -32.32 -17.43
N ALA A 632 -34.47 -31.56 -16.46
CA ALA A 632 -33.66 -30.70 -15.62
C ALA A 632 -32.58 -31.49 -14.85
N GLN A 633 -32.96 -32.61 -14.22
CA GLN A 633 -32.04 -33.51 -13.55
C GLN A 633 -30.98 -34.06 -14.50
N ALA A 634 -31.40 -34.56 -15.65
CA ALA A 634 -30.50 -35.16 -16.63
C ALA A 634 -29.47 -34.17 -17.16
N THR A 635 -29.89 -32.93 -17.44
CA THR A 635 -29.00 -31.82 -17.88
C THR A 635 -27.93 -31.51 -16.84
N MET A 636 -28.29 -31.39 -15.54
CA MET A 636 -27.35 -31.14 -14.46
C MET A 636 -26.40 -32.31 -14.21
N THR A 637 -26.94 -33.57 -14.26
CA THR A 637 -26.09 -34.75 -14.11
C THR A 637 -25.07 -34.84 -15.26
N ARG A 638 -25.48 -34.56 -16.49
CA ARG A 638 -24.59 -34.54 -17.67
C ARG A 638 -23.48 -33.49 -17.52
N LEU A 639 -23.75 -32.30 -17.01
CA LEU A 639 -22.71 -31.28 -16.73
C LEU A 639 -21.63 -31.84 -15.80
N ALA A 640 -22.04 -32.45 -14.68
CA ALA A 640 -21.11 -32.98 -13.69
C ALA A 640 -20.31 -34.18 -14.21
N GLU A 641 -20.92 -35.03 -15.06
CA GLU A 641 -20.27 -36.20 -15.66
C GLU A 641 -19.22 -35.83 -16.73
N ILE A 642 -19.51 -34.81 -17.56
CA ILE A 642 -18.60 -34.39 -18.62
C ILE A 642 -17.45 -33.56 -18.08
N TYR A 643 -17.70 -32.71 -17.06
CA TYR A 643 -16.74 -31.76 -16.52
C TYR A 643 -16.54 -31.92 -15.01
N PRO A 644 -16.11 -33.10 -14.53
CA PRO A 644 -16.02 -33.38 -13.07
C PRO A 644 -15.01 -32.47 -12.33
N GLU A 645 -13.98 -31.97 -13.01
CA GLU A 645 -12.97 -31.08 -12.43
C GLU A 645 -13.39 -29.62 -12.46
N ASN A 646 -14.52 -29.28 -13.06
CA ASN A 646 -14.98 -27.92 -13.17
C ASN A 646 -15.60 -27.43 -11.85
N PRO A 647 -15.35 -26.17 -11.40
CA PRO A 647 -15.96 -25.62 -10.19
C PRO A 647 -17.51 -25.63 -10.14
N LEU A 648 -18.18 -25.78 -11.30
CA LEU A 648 -19.64 -25.91 -11.37
C LEU A 648 -20.14 -27.33 -11.14
N ALA A 649 -19.29 -28.36 -11.21
CA ALA A 649 -19.71 -29.75 -11.06
C ALA A 649 -20.35 -30.06 -9.68
N PRO A 650 -19.83 -29.58 -8.54
CA PRO A 650 -20.53 -29.76 -7.26
C PRO A 650 -21.92 -29.13 -7.24
N GLN A 651 -22.04 -27.90 -7.78
CA GLN A 651 -23.35 -27.24 -7.91
C GLN A 651 -24.30 -28.02 -8.80
N ALA A 652 -23.81 -28.52 -9.93
CA ALA A 652 -24.62 -29.32 -10.85
C ALA A 652 -25.15 -30.57 -10.18
N LEU A 653 -24.33 -31.32 -9.44
CA LEU A 653 -24.79 -32.50 -8.69
C LEU A 653 -25.80 -32.13 -7.60
N PHE A 654 -25.59 -31.02 -6.90
CA PHE A 654 -26.51 -30.55 -5.90
C PHE A 654 -27.89 -30.21 -6.50
N GLU A 655 -27.91 -29.46 -7.59
CA GLU A 655 -29.16 -29.11 -8.28
C GLU A 655 -29.82 -30.33 -8.92
N ALA A 656 -29.05 -31.28 -9.51
CA ALA A 656 -29.58 -32.54 -10.00
C ALA A 656 -30.33 -33.31 -8.88
N ALA A 657 -29.77 -33.33 -7.68
CA ALA A 657 -30.42 -33.96 -6.52
C ALA A 657 -31.69 -33.21 -6.11
N LEU A 658 -31.70 -31.89 -6.15
CA LEU A 658 -32.90 -31.08 -5.88
C LEU A 658 -34.00 -31.30 -6.90
N TYR A 659 -33.68 -31.38 -8.20
CA TYR A 659 -34.65 -31.73 -9.24
C TYR A 659 -35.18 -33.16 -9.07
N CYS A 660 -34.32 -34.10 -8.67
CA CYS A 660 -34.71 -35.44 -8.32
C CYS A 660 -35.72 -35.50 -7.16
N GLU A 661 -35.50 -34.70 -6.10
CA GLU A 661 -36.44 -34.54 -4.97
C GLU A 661 -37.82 -34.05 -5.46
N ARG A 662 -37.87 -33.12 -6.41
CA ARG A 662 -39.12 -32.53 -6.96
C ARG A 662 -39.92 -33.50 -7.82
N ARG A 663 -39.30 -34.58 -8.32
CA ARG A 663 -40.03 -35.67 -9.07
C ARG A 663 -40.99 -36.45 -8.14
N GLY A 664 -40.83 -36.43 -6.85
CA GLY A 664 -41.67 -37.06 -5.87
C GLY A 664 -40.93 -38.01 -4.93
N ALA A 665 -41.65 -38.48 -3.90
CA ALA A 665 -41.06 -39.30 -2.82
C ALA A 665 -40.45 -40.63 -3.30
N GLU A 666 -40.93 -41.17 -4.39
CA GLU A 666 -40.38 -42.40 -5.02
C GLU A 666 -38.96 -42.24 -5.53
N PHE A 667 -38.51 -40.98 -5.79
CA PHE A 667 -37.17 -40.68 -6.29
C PHE A 667 -36.21 -40.23 -5.17
N TYR A 668 -36.64 -40.13 -3.90
CA TYR A 668 -35.78 -39.77 -2.79
C TYR A 668 -34.55 -40.69 -2.65
N PRO A 669 -34.63 -42.03 -2.87
CA PRO A 669 -33.42 -42.85 -2.85
C PRO A 669 -32.40 -42.44 -3.90
N GLN A 670 -32.80 -42.00 -5.07
CA GLN A 670 -31.92 -41.53 -6.14
C GLN A 670 -31.32 -40.19 -5.75
N ALA A 671 -32.09 -39.27 -5.17
CA ALA A 671 -31.60 -37.98 -4.66
C ALA A 671 -30.54 -38.16 -3.55
N VAL A 672 -30.74 -39.17 -2.66
CA VAL A 672 -29.76 -39.54 -1.64
C VAL A 672 -28.44 -39.99 -2.26
N VAL A 673 -28.48 -40.75 -3.36
CA VAL A 673 -27.27 -41.16 -4.08
C VAL A 673 -26.53 -39.95 -4.65
N LEU A 674 -27.22 -39.03 -5.34
CA LEU A 674 -26.62 -37.83 -5.94
C LEU A 674 -25.98 -36.95 -4.86
N HIS A 675 -26.63 -36.73 -3.72
CA HIS A 675 -26.00 -35.99 -2.59
C HIS A 675 -24.79 -36.74 -2.01
N ASN A 676 -24.81 -38.08 -1.99
CA ASN A 676 -23.67 -38.86 -1.54
C ASN A 676 -22.50 -38.78 -2.55
N ASP A 677 -22.78 -38.79 -3.84
CA ASP A 677 -21.76 -38.65 -4.90
C ASP A 677 -21.07 -37.30 -4.80
N LEU A 678 -21.83 -36.23 -4.62
CA LEU A 678 -21.26 -34.89 -4.35
C LEU A 678 -20.33 -34.93 -3.12
N ALA A 679 -20.81 -35.46 -2.00
CA ALA A 679 -20.05 -35.50 -0.77
C ALA A 679 -18.81 -36.39 -0.83
N THR A 680 -18.81 -37.40 -1.73
CA THR A 680 -17.67 -38.29 -1.91
C THR A 680 -16.62 -37.72 -2.86
N GLN A 681 -17.07 -37.12 -3.97
CA GLN A 681 -16.18 -36.57 -4.99
C GLN A 681 -15.64 -35.18 -4.63
N TYR A 682 -16.43 -34.35 -3.91
CA TYR A 682 -16.11 -32.97 -3.61
C TYR A 682 -16.12 -32.67 -2.10
N ALA A 683 -15.38 -33.46 -1.33
CA ALA A 683 -15.37 -33.41 0.14
C ALA A 683 -14.90 -32.04 0.73
N THR A 684 -14.18 -31.24 -0.04
CA THR A 684 -13.69 -29.90 0.36
C THR A 684 -14.57 -28.74 -0.11
N ASP A 685 -15.60 -29.03 -0.92
CA ASP A 685 -16.50 -28.00 -1.45
C ASP A 685 -17.46 -27.50 -0.36
N PRO A 686 -17.80 -26.21 -0.31
CA PRO A 686 -18.79 -25.66 0.62
C PRO A 686 -20.16 -26.37 0.58
N LEU A 687 -20.56 -26.89 -0.58
CA LEU A 687 -21.83 -27.63 -0.74
C LEU A 687 -21.81 -28.99 -0.05
N PHE A 688 -20.66 -29.52 0.35
CA PHE A 688 -20.57 -30.79 1.10
C PHE A 688 -21.48 -30.80 2.33
N TYR A 689 -21.44 -29.72 3.14
CA TYR A 689 -22.27 -29.62 4.32
C TYR A 689 -23.77 -29.72 4.00
N PHE A 690 -24.19 -28.96 3.00
CA PHE A 690 -25.58 -28.89 2.58
C PHE A 690 -26.05 -30.20 1.92
N ALA A 691 -25.20 -30.83 1.14
CA ALA A 691 -25.51 -32.14 0.51
C ALA A 691 -25.72 -33.21 1.61
N ARG A 692 -24.84 -33.26 2.62
CA ARG A 692 -25.01 -34.19 3.75
C ARG A 692 -26.26 -33.86 4.59
N LEU A 693 -26.54 -32.58 4.83
CA LEU A 693 -27.76 -32.17 5.55
C LEU A 693 -29.04 -32.60 4.78
N LYS A 694 -29.04 -32.38 3.43
CA LYS A 694 -30.14 -32.81 2.57
C LYS A 694 -30.28 -34.34 2.53
N GLN A 695 -29.20 -35.08 2.45
CA GLN A 695 -29.18 -36.51 2.54
C GLN A 695 -29.85 -37.03 3.82
N GLY A 696 -29.50 -36.45 4.97
CA GLY A 696 -30.14 -36.73 6.25
C GLY A 696 -31.64 -36.43 6.24
N ASN A 697 -32.06 -35.29 5.69
CA ASN A 697 -33.46 -34.90 5.59
C ASN A 697 -34.26 -35.89 4.70
N LEU A 698 -33.71 -36.32 3.57
CA LEU A 698 -34.38 -37.30 2.70
C LEU A 698 -34.52 -38.66 3.38
N LEU A 699 -33.46 -39.16 4.02
CA LEU A 699 -33.51 -40.39 4.82
C LEU A 699 -34.60 -40.32 5.91
N ARG A 700 -34.69 -39.19 6.61
CA ARG A 700 -35.73 -38.94 7.59
C ARG A 700 -37.13 -38.96 6.95
N SER A 701 -37.29 -38.31 5.78
CA SER A 701 -38.55 -38.28 5.05
C SER A 701 -38.99 -39.68 4.55
N MET A 702 -38.03 -40.57 4.33
CA MET A 702 -38.29 -42.00 4.02
C MET A 702 -38.45 -42.88 5.25
N ASN A 703 -38.61 -42.31 6.46
CA ASN A 703 -38.65 -42.98 7.75
C ASN A 703 -37.40 -43.81 8.10
N ASN A 704 -36.30 -43.60 7.39
CA ASN A 704 -35.00 -44.18 7.76
C ASN A 704 -34.28 -43.31 8.81
N PHE A 705 -34.86 -43.27 10.00
CA PHE A 705 -34.38 -42.43 11.09
C PHE A 705 -32.97 -42.82 11.59
N VAL A 706 -32.65 -44.12 11.56
CA VAL A 706 -31.32 -44.61 11.94
C VAL A 706 -30.24 -44.07 10.97
N GLY A 707 -30.47 -44.23 9.68
CA GLY A 707 -29.60 -43.74 8.65
C GLY A 707 -29.44 -42.19 8.72
N ALA A 708 -30.53 -41.47 8.88
CA ALA A 708 -30.55 -40.02 9.06
C ALA A 708 -29.70 -39.56 10.27
N GLN A 709 -29.89 -40.23 11.42
CA GLN A 709 -29.18 -39.94 12.67
C GLN A 709 -27.65 -40.05 12.47
N ILE A 710 -27.20 -41.11 11.79
CA ILE A 710 -25.78 -41.30 11.51
C ILE A 710 -25.22 -40.16 10.63
N VAL A 711 -25.96 -39.76 9.61
CA VAL A 711 -25.55 -38.64 8.73
C VAL A 711 -25.44 -37.33 9.51
N TYR A 712 -26.44 -37.00 10.33
CA TYR A 712 -26.41 -35.79 11.14
C TYR A 712 -25.27 -35.83 12.18
N GLU A 713 -25.04 -36.98 12.83
CA GLU A 713 -23.99 -37.14 13.83
C GLU A 713 -22.60 -36.94 13.21
N ASN A 714 -22.35 -37.51 12.03
CA ASN A 714 -21.10 -37.29 11.30
C ASN A 714 -20.94 -35.83 10.91
N LEU A 715 -22.02 -35.16 10.53
CA LEU A 715 -22.01 -33.76 10.17
C LEU A 715 -21.69 -32.85 11.38
N ILE A 716 -22.34 -33.11 12.52
CA ILE A 716 -22.15 -32.37 13.77
C ILE A 716 -20.72 -32.53 14.29
N ASN A 717 -20.14 -33.73 14.20
CA ASN A 717 -18.80 -34.03 14.69
C ASN A 717 -17.73 -33.52 13.73
N GLY A 718 -17.96 -33.59 12.43
CA GLY A 718 -17.03 -33.13 11.39
C GLY A 718 -16.97 -31.60 11.27
N PHE A 719 -18.04 -30.89 11.59
CA PHE A 719 -18.16 -29.45 11.45
C PHE A 719 -18.65 -28.77 12.74
N PRO A 720 -17.87 -28.83 13.84
CA PRO A 720 -18.33 -28.38 15.16
C PRO A 720 -18.59 -26.90 15.29
N THR A 721 -18.00 -26.09 14.39
CA THR A 721 -18.11 -24.62 14.39
C THR A 721 -18.96 -24.06 13.25
N HIS A 722 -19.58 -24.91 12.45
CA HIS A 722 -20.40 -24.45 11.33
C HIS A 722 -21.63 -23.68 11.81
N GLU A 723 -21.89 -22.51 11.21
CA GLU A 723 -22.97 -21.60 11.63
C GLU A 723 -24.36 -22.25 11.63
N MET A 724 -24.63 -23.18 10.71
CA MET A 724 -25.92 -23.90 10.59
C MET A 724 -25.91 -25.26 11.29
N ARG A 725 -24.95 -25.56 12.15
CA ARG A 725 -24.87 -26.82 12.90
C ARG A 725 -26.15 -27.15 13.67
N TYR A 726 -26.84 -26.14 14.22
CA TYR A 726 -28.09 -26.29 14.98
C TYR A 726 -29.17 -26.99 14.16
N ILE A 727 -29.19 -26.85 12.82
CA ILE A 727 -30.18 -27.54 11.97
C ILE A 727 -29.95 -29.04 11.99
N ALA A 728 -28.72 -29.48 11.92
CA ALA A 728 -28.38 -30.90 12.00
C ALA A 728 -28.65 -31.47 13.39
N GLU A 729 -28.35 -30.71 14.45
CA GLU A 729 -28.66 -31.11 15.84
C GLU A 729 -30.17 -31.26 16.11
N LEU A 730 -30.97 -30.31 15.64
CA LEU A 730 -32.43 -30.35 15.76
C LEU A 730 -33.02 -31.52 14.95
N SER A 731 -32.53 -31.75 13.74
CA SER A 731 -32.96 -32.86 12.89
C SER A 731 -32.55 -34.22 13.47
N ARG A 732 -31.35 -34.29 14.12
CA ARG A 732 -30.95 -35.48 14.86
C ARG A 732 -31.88 -35.75 16.06
N ALA A 733 -32.23 -34.73 16.81
CA ALA A 733 -33.22 -34.87 17.92
C ALA A 733 -34.57 -35.40 17.42
N ASP A 734 -35.05 -34.95 16.24
CA ASP A 734 -36.27 -35.49 15.62
C ASP A 734 -36.16 -37.00 15.34
N CYS A 735 -35.02 -37.44 14.81
CA CYS A 735 -34.80 -38.85 14.56
C CYS A 735 -34.81 -39.66 15.87
N MET A 736 -34.17 -39.13 16.93
CA MET A 736 -34.17 -39.78 18.25
C MET A 736 -35.58 -39.85 18.87
N LEU A 737 -36.38 -38.77 18.78
CA LEU A 737 -37.77 -38.76 19.23
C LEU A 737 -38.67 -39.75 18.45
N ALA A 738 -38.38 -39.94 17.16
CA ALA A 738 -39.10 -40.88 16.34
C ALA A 738 -38.71 -42.34 16.66
N LEU A 739 -37.43 -42.61 16.92
CA LEU A 739 -36.94 -43.96 17.27
C LEU A 739 -37.26 -44.37 18.69
N ALA A 740 -37.21 -43.44 19.65
CA ALA A 740 -37.43 -43.73 21.07
C ALA A 740 -38.85 -44.25 21.36
N GLY A 741 -39.86 -43.84 20.58
CA GLY A 741 -41.24 -44.22 20.88
C GLY A 741 -41.64 -43.74 22.27
N ASN A 742 -41.77 -44.71 23.25
CA ASN A 742 -41.99 -44.43 24.66
C ASN A 742 -40.81 -44.86 25.55
N ASP A 743 -39.65 -45.16 24.96
CA ASP A 743 -38.44 -45.51 25.67
C ASP A 743 -37.85 -44.29 26.37
N SER A 744 -37.71 -44.35 27.71
CA SER A 744 -37.26 -43.23 28.54
C SER A 744 -35.81 -42.80 28.23
N ASP A 745 -34.94 -43.76 27.91
CA ASP A 745 -33.50 -43.45 27.67
C ASP A 745 -33.28 -42.73 26.34
N GLY A 746 -33.92 -43.19 25.27
CA GLY A 746 -33.88 -42.53 23.98
C GLY A 746 -34.51 -41.13 24.00
N LEU A 747 -35.54 -40.91 24.79
CA LEU A 747 -36.14 -39.59 25.02
C LEU A 747 -35.19 -38.66 25.82
N ALA A 748 -34.44 -39.19 26.79
CA ALA A 748 -33.51 -38.40 27.60
C ALA A 748 -32.37 -37.80 26.75
N ASP A 749 -31.82 -38.59 25.84
CA ASP A 749 -30.76 -38.10 24.92
C ASP A 749 -31.27 -36.97 23.99
N ALA A 750 -32.48 -37.08 23.47
CA ALA A 750 -33.09 -36.01 22.68
C ALA A 750 -33.31 -34.75 23.52
N VAL A 751 -33.73 -34.89 24.78
CA VAL A 751 -33.90 -33.77 25.71
C VAL A 751 -32.61 -33.01 25.92
N ILE A 752 -31.48 -33.70 26.15
CA ILE A 752 -30.17 -33.07 26.34
C ILE A 752 -29.79 -32.21 25.13
N ILE A 753 -30.01 -32.67 23.90
CA ILE A 753 -29.73 -31.91 22.68
C ILE A 753 -30.61 -30.67 22.60
N LEU A 754 -31.91 -30.80 22.81
CA LEU A 754 -32.87 -29.73 22.66
C LEU A 754 -32.70 -28.64 23.76
N GLU A 755 -32.37 -29.05 24.99
CA GLU A 755 -32.02 -28.13 26.08
C GLU A 755 -30.76 -27.30 25.73
N ARG A 756 -29.70 -27.97 25.30
CA ARG A 756 -28.46 -27.30 24.87
C ARG A 756 -28.68 -26.34 23.69
N LEU A 757 -29.53 -26.68 22.74
CA LEU A 757 -29.86 -25.80 21.60
C LEU A 757 -30.50 -24.49 22.09
N LEU A 758 -31.38 -24.55 23.08
CA LEU A 758 -32.03 -23.34 23.65
C LEU A 758 -31.07 -22.43 24.40
N ASP A 759 -29.91 -22.94 24.85
CA ASP A 759 -28.85 -22.16 25.50
C ASP A 759 -27.93 -21.45 24.51
N LEU A 760 -28.07 -21.70 23.18
CA LEU A 760 -27.30 -21.02 22.17
C LEU A 760 -27.73 -19.55 22.04
N PRO A 761 -26.82 -18.56 22.22
CA PRO A 761 -27.18 -17.14 22.26
C PRO A 761 -27.74 -16.60 20.93
N ASN A 762 -27.35 -17.20 19.82
CA ASN A 762 -27.70 -16.74 18.46
C ASN A 762 -28.62 -17.72 17.72
N LEU A 763 -29.29 -18.63 18.41
CA LEU A 763 -30.24 -19.51 17.73
C LEU A 763 -31.37 -18.67 17.14
N PRO A 764 -31.71 -18.80 15.85
CA PRO A 764 -32.81 -18.05 15.25
C PRO A 764 -34.16 -18.33 15.96
N LEU A 765 -35.00 -17.31 16.07
CA LEU A 765 -36.23 -17.35 16.86
C LEU A 765 -37.18 -18.49 16.48
N ASP A 766 -37.33 -18.80 15.20
CA ASP A 766 -38.13 -19.89 14.69
C ASP A 766 -37.64 -21.24 15.22
N PHE A 767 -36.34 -21.46 15.30
CA PHE A 767 -35.73 -22.68 15.80
C PHE A 767 -35.79 -22.77 17.35
N GLN A 768 -35.77 -21.60 18.05
CA GLN A 768 -36.01 -21.59 19.49
C GLN A 768 -37.42 -22.06 19.79
N ALA A 769 -38.44 -21.59 19.07
CA ALA A 769 -39.82 -22.02 19.23
C ALA A 769 -39.99 -23.54 18.91
N GLU A 770 -39.32 -24.02 17.88
CA GLU A 770 -39.33 -25.42 17.47
C GLU A 770 -38.66 -26.33 18.51
N ALA A 771 -37.47 -25.99 18.98
CA ALA A 771 -36.72 -26.76 19.96
C ALA A 771 -37.46 -26.86 21.30
N ALA A 772 -38.03 -25.74 21.77
CA ALA A 772 -38.80 -25.74 23.01
C ALA A 772 -40.04 -26.62 22.92
N GLN A 773 -40.78 -26.59 21.83
CA GLN A 773 -41.95 -27.42 21.62
C GLN A 773 -41.57 -28.92 21.57
N LYS A 774 -40.52 -29.27 20.87
CA LYS A 774 -40.04 -30.64 20.78
C LYS A 774 -39.51 -31.15 22.13
N TRP A 775 -38.83 -30.31 22.88
CA TRP A 775 -38.41 -30.62 24.24
C TRP A 775 -39.61 -30.92 25.15
N ALA A 776 -40.61 -30.05 25.15
CA ALA A 776 -41.83 -30.30 25.91
C ALA A 776 -42.54 -31.60 25.47
N PHE A 777 -42.58 -31.89 24.16
CA PHE A 777 -43.13 -33.13 23.63
C PHE A 777 -42.38 -34.36 24.16
N ALA A 778 -41.03 -34.33 24.20
CA ALA A 778 -40.25 -35.41 24.80
C ALA A 778 -40.56 -35.60 26.30
N LEU A 779 -40.68 -34.52 27.05
CA LEU A 779 -41.02 -34.52 28.48
C LEU A 779 -42.43 -35.10 28.73
N ILE A 780 -43.40 -34.79 27.90
CA ILE A 780 -44.73 -35.38 27.98
C ILE A 780 -44.68 -36.90 27.76
N LYS A 781 -43.98 -37.32 26.74
CA LYS A 781 -43.77 -38.72 26.40
C LYS A 781 -43.06 -39.50 27.51
N SER A 782 -42.14 -38.90 28.23
CA SER A 782 -41.42 -39.48 29.38
C SER A 782 -42.24 -39.39 30.70
N GLY A 783 -43.50 -38.87 30.70
CA GLY A 783 -44.35 -38.74 31.86
C GLY A 783 -44.06 -37.50 32.73
N SER A 784 -43.18 -36.61 32.30
CA SER A 784 -42.74 -35.39 33.03
C SER A 784 -43.60 -34.16 32.64
N SER A 785 -44.93 -34.28 32.75
CA SER A 785 -45.89 -33.26 32.29
C SER A 785 -45.76 -31.89 32.99
N GLU A 786 -45.38 -31.85 34.28
CA GLU A 786 -45.15 -30.58 34.99
C GLU A 786 -43.95 -29.81 34.42
N LYS A 787 -42.87 -30.50 34.18
CA LYS A 787 -41.68 -29.88 33.54
C LYS A 787 -41.98 -29.46 32.07
N ALA A 788 -42.76 -30.24 31.36
CA ALA A 788 -43.23 -29.87 30.03
C ALA A 788 -44.05 -28.58 30.01
N LYS A 789 -44.97 -28.44 31.00
CA LYS A 789 -45.77 -27.23 31.18
C LYS A 789 -44.92 -26.01 31.45
N GLU A 790 -43.90 -26.14 32.28
CA GLU A 790 -42.91 -25.06 32.52
C GLU A 790 -42.17 -24.66 31.25
N VAL A 791 -41.63 -25.62 30.50
CA VAL A 791 -40.89 -25.36 29.22
C VAL A 791 -41.78 -24.68 28.18
N LEU A 792 -43.03 -25.17 28.03
CA LEU A 792 -44.00 -24.56 27.10
C LEU A 792 -44.34 -23.12 27.51
N TRP A 793 -44.54 -22.89 28.80
CA TRP A 793 -44.85 -21.56 29.29
C TRP A 793 -43.71 -20.59 29.11
N LEU A 794 -42.48 -20.97 29.44
CA LEU A 794 -41.29 -20.14 29.24
C LEU A 794 -41.07 -19.79 27.76
N SER A 795 -41.34 -20.73 26.86
CA SER A 795 -41.29 -20.46 25.42
C SER A 795 -42.36 -19.45 24.99
N VAL A 796 -43.63 -19.65 25.47
CA VAL A 796 -44.74 -18.76 25.16
C VAL A 796 -44.46 -17.35 25.71
N ASP A 797 -44.01 -17.22 26.95
CA ASP A 797 -43.73 -15.96 27.62
C ASP A 797 -42.61 -15.18 26.90
N ARG A 798 -41.57 -15.90 26.44
CA ARG A 798 -40.45 -15.29 25.65
C ARG A 798 -40.95 -14.55 24.41
N PHE A 799 -41.96 -15.06 23.72
CA PHE A 799 -42.46 -14.47 22.46
C PHE A 799 -43.68 -13.56 22.69
N ILE A 800 -44.56 -13.87 23.61
CA ILE A 800 -45.77 -13.07 23.89
C ILE A 800 -45.41 -11.85 24.76
N GLY A 801 -44.49 -12.01 25.71
CA GLY A 801 -44.02 -10.93 26.58
C GLY A 801 -43.15 -9.86 25.85
N ASP A 802 -42.64 -10.17 24.66
CA ASP A 802 -41.76 -9.30 23.86
C ASP A 802 -42.36 -9.09 22.46
N GLY A 803 -42.96 -7.92 22.23
CA GLY A 803 -43.65 -7.58 20.97
C GLY A 803 -42.71 -7.57 19.76
N GLU A 804 -41.41 -7.24 19.93
CA GLU A 804 -40.43 -7.25 18.86
C GLU A 804 -40.12 -8.69 18.43
N LYS A 805 -39.91 -9.59 19.37
CA LYS A 805 -39.68 -11.01 19.08
C LYS A 805 -40.88 -11.66 18.44
N ALA A 806 -42.10 -11.33 18.94
CA ALA A 806 -43.33 -11.83 18.34
C ALA A 806 -43.46 -11.39 16.86
N ALA A 807 -43.11 -10.14 16.54
CA ALA A 807 -43.14 -9.62 15.18
C ALA A 807 -42.08 -10.24 14.29
N ALA A 808 -40.91 -10.59 14.86
CA ALA A 808 -39.77 -11.17 14.13
C ALA A 808 -39.95 -12.70 13.86
N LEU A 809 -40.96 -13.38 14.44
CA LEU A 809 -41.21 -14.78 14.13
C LEU A 809 -41.70 -14.96 12.69
N GLY A 810 -41.04 -15.84 11.98
CA GLY A 810 -41.48 -16.31 10.67
C GLY A 810 -42.69 -17.25 10.73
N ALA A 811 -43.16 -17.72 9.58
CA ALA A 811 -44.29 -18.64 9.50
C ALA A 811 -44.05 -19.94 10.30
N ALA A 812 -42.81 -20.48 10.24
CA ALA A 812 -42.43 -21.69 10.99
C ALA A 812 -42.43 -21.45 12.50
N GLY A 813 -41.86 -20.37 12.99
CA GLY A 813 -41.84 -20.01 14.39
C GLY A 813 -43.25 -19.79 14.95
N ARG A 814 -44.11 -19.10 14.19
CA ARG A 814 -45.54 -18.93 14.54
C ARG A 814 -46.29 -20.24 14.62
N TYR A 815 -45.98 -21.19 13.73
CA TYR A 815 -46.55 -22.54 13.78
C TYR A 815 -46.15 -23.30 15.08
N TRP A 816 -44.86 -23.27 15.42
CA TRP A 816 -44.37 -23.95 16.60
C TRP A 816 -44.85 -23.30 17.91
N LEU A 817 -44.94 -21.96 17.93
CA LEU A 817 -45.54 -21.24 19.08
C LEU A 817 -47.01 -21.60 19.26
N ALA A 818 -47.80 -21.63 18.19
CA ALA A 818 -49.18 -22.07 18.25
C ALA A 818 -49.31 -23.49 18.78
N ARG A 819 -48.45 -24.40 18.33
CA ARG A 819 -48.41 -25.80 18.76
C ARG A 819 -48.06 -25.92 20.26
N SER A 820 -47.12 -25.10 20.74
CA SER A 820 -46.76 -25.02 22.16
C SER A 820 -47.96 -24.59 23.02
N MET A 821 -48.68 -23.56 22.55
CA MET A 821 -49.88 -23.08 23.27
C MET A 821 -51.03 -24.09 23.26
N LEU A 822 -51.30 -24.71 22.14
CA LEU A 822 -52.33 -25.74 22.04
C LEU A 822 -52.01 -26.93 22.97
N GLN A 823 -50.75 -27.34 23.02
CA GLN A 823 -50.28 -28.42 23.85
C GLN A 823 -50.35 -28.07 25.36
N LEU A 824 -50.02 -26.80 25.70
CA LEU A 824 -50.17 -26.28 27.07
C LEU A 824 -51.63 -26.31 27.49
N GLY A 825 -52.56 -25.92 26.62
CA GLY A 825 -53.99 -26.02 26.83
C GLY A 825 -54.42 -27.46 27.09
N GLU A 826 -53.97 -28.42 26.28
CA GLU A 826 -54.29 -29.86 26.46
C GLU A 826 -53.76 -30.42 27.81
N ILE A 827 -52.61 -29.94 28.29
CA ILE A 827 -52.09 -30.34 29.61
C ILE A 827 -53.04 -29.85 30.72
N PHE A 828 -53.51 -28.59 30.65
CA PHE A 828 -54.45 -28.05 31.60
C PHE A 828 -55.80 -28.79 31.57
N GLU A 829 -56.33 -29.15 30.37
CA GLU A 829 -57.56 -29.98 30.28
C GLU A 829 -57.36 -31.32 30.95
N LYS A 830 -56.27 -32.04 30.74
CA LYS A 830 -55.94 -33.33 31.36
C LYS A 830 -55.82 -33.24 32.88
N GLN A 831 -55.53 -32.07 33.43
CA GLN A 831 -55.42 -31.75 34.84
C GLN A 831 -56.76 -31.24 35.45
N ASP A 832 -57.80 -31.24 34.64
CA ASP A 832 -59.14 -30.71 35.00
C ASP A 832 -59.13 -29.21 35.34
N ASN A 833 -58.10 -28.48 34.79
CA ASN A 833 -57.99 -27.04 34.95
C ASN A 833 -58.53 -26.31 33.73
N LEU A 834 -59.85 -26.41 33.51
CA LEU A 834 -60.51 -25.89 32.31
C LEU A 834 -60.42 -24.38 32.20
N VAL A 835 -60.35 -23.66 33.32
CA VAL A 835 -60.21 -22.20 33.34
C VAL A 835 -58.87 -21.74 32.69
N GLU A 836 -57.72 -22.35 33.01
CA GLU A 836 -56.44 -22.03 32.47
C GLU A 836 -56.34 -22.52 31.02
N ALA A 837 -56.89 -23.71 30.73
CA ALA A 837 -56.92 -24.21 29.34
C ALA A 837 -57.65 -23.21 28.42
N ARG A 838 -58.79 -22.71 28.81
CA ARG A 838 -59.53 -21.72 28.05
C ARG A 838 -58.78 -20.39 27.85
N LYS A 839 -58.06 -19.92 28.87
CA LYS A 839 -57.21 -18.71 28.74
C LYS A 839 -56.14 -18.90 27.68
N VAL A 840 -55.41 -20.00 27.67
CA VAL A 840 -54.40 -20.31 26.69
C VAL A 840 -54.96 -20.39 25.28
N TYR A 841 -56.06 -21.12 25.07
CA TYR A 841 -56.70 -21.21 23.76
C TYR A 841 -57.17 -19.84 23.25
N ARG A 842 -57.71 -18.98 24.13
CA ARG A 842 -58.11 -17.63 23.76
C ARG A 842 -56.89 -16.77 23.30
N GLN A 843 -55.72 -17.01 23.83
CA GLN A 843 -54.51 -16.35 23.36
C GLN A 843 -54.14 -16.78 21.91
N VAL A 844 -54.22 -18.09 21.58
CA VAL A 844 -54.05 -18.57 20.20
C VAL A 844 -54.98 -17.84 19.23
N ILE A 845 -56.23 -17.62 19.67
CA ILE A 845 -57.21 -16.88 18.86
C ILE A 845 -56.85 -15.40 18.73
N ALA A 846 -56.50 -14.75 19.85
CA ALA A 846 -56.21 -13.34 19.93
C ALA A 846 -54.97 -12.94 19.08
N TYR A 847 -53.90 -13.78 19.10
CA TYR A 847 -52.70 -13.57 18.31
C TYR A 847 -52.80 -14.08 16.88
N ASN A 848 -53.98 -14.55 16.45
CA ASN A 848 -54.23 -15.06 15.09
C ASN A 848 -53.17 -16.09 14.64
N LEU A 849 -52.86 -17.05 15.56
CA LEU A 849 -51.82 -18.05 15.27
C LEU A 849 -52.39 -19.21 14.42
N PRO A 850 -51.50 -19.97 13.71
CA PRO A 850 -51.90 -21.20 13.06
C PRO A 850 -52.63 -22.17 13.99
N GLY A 851 -53.66 -22.89 13.54
CA GLY A 851 -54.48 -23.73 14.43
C GLY A 851 -55.56 -23.00 15.21
N ARG A 852 -55.82 -21.72 14.95
CA ARG A 852 -56.88 -20.91 15.57
C ARG A 852 -58.24 -21.62 15.59
N HIS A 853 -58.59 -22.34 14.52
CA HIS A 853 -59.84 -23.08 14.42
C HIS A 853 -59.96 -24.22 15.48
N ILE A 854 -58.82 -24.88 15.81
CA ILE A 854 -58.73 -25.88 16.86
C ILE A 854 -58.96 -25.20 18.23
N ALA A 855 -58.30 -24.08 18.47
CA ALA A 855 -58.47 -23.35 19.72
C ALA A 855 -59.91 -22.86 19.94
N ILE A 856 -60.61 -22.39 18.88
CA ILE A 856 -62.03 -22.03 18.92
C ILE A 856 -62.88 -23.26 19.34
N SER A 857 -62.72 -24.39 18.65
CA SER A 857 -63.45 -25.62 18.95
C SER A 857 -63.21 -26.09 20.38
N ARG A 858 -61.99 -25.99 20.90
CA ARG A 858 -61.69 -26.36 22.30
C ARG A 858 -62.33 -25.42 23.34
N VAL A 859 -62.30 -24.10 23.06
CA VAL A 859 -62.98 -23.11 23.91
C VAL A 859 -64.50 -23.38 23.98
N ASP A 860 -65.13 -23.69 22.82
CA ASP A 860 -66.57 -23.99 22.77
C ASP A 860 -66.91 -25.29 23.54
N GLN A 861 -66.10 -26.34 23.39
CA GLN A 861 -66.26 -27.60 24.13
C GLN A 861 -66.12 -27.40 25.63
N ILE A 862 -65.20 -26.58 26.13
CA ILE A 862 -65.07 -26.28 27.57
C ILE A 862 -66.24 -25.50 28.07
N LEU A 863 -66.82 -24.56 27.35
CA LEU A 863 -67.99 -23.78 27.70
C LEU A 863 -69.31 -24.64 27.77
N GLU A 864 -69.37 -25.74 27.02
CA GLU A 864 -70.47 -26.69 27.08
C GLU A 864 -70.41 -27.59 28.32
N VAL A 865 -69.23 -27.76 28.92
CA VAL A 865 -68.99 -28.61 30.06
C VAL A 865 -69.04 -27.81 31.39
N GLU A 866 -68.77 -26.54 31.43
CA GLU A 866 -68.92 -25.60 32.53
C GLU A 866 -70.41 -25.23 32.70
#